data_7b83a687c4d4b2e2819e4f14d7017394
#
_entry.id   7b83a687c4d4b2e2819e4f14d7017394
#
_cell.length_a   1.000
_cell.length_b   1.000
_cell.length_c   1.000
_cell.angle_alpha   90.00
_cell.angle_beta   90.00
_cell.angle_gamma   90.00
#
_symmetry.space_group_name_H-M   'P 1'
#
loop_
_entity.id
_entity.type
_entity.pdbx_description
1 polymer ?
#
loop_
_entity_poly.entity_id
_entity_poly.type
_entity_poly.pdbx_seq_one_letter_code
_entity_poly.pdbx_strand_id
1 'polypeptide(L)'
;MVNQMKGTGSNPLKMTSCLTEMVNKAWNDGSFYEMVSPITQDLLRFWFSDVFCQSRYINFHEGQKQAILNIIYLHEVLKVKNVKDLYLKINPEILQNMDVAELEKDKYQHPMYGVKMATGTGKTWVLNALLIWQYLNAKHINEIEYSKNFLIIAPGLIVYNRLLDAFLGKEDENGNRNFITSDFMKNKELFVPEAYENQVLGFLQNSVAKKEEISSKVTGDGLIAITNWHLLMDTEEDNHVDYPLDAPEKVLKNILPISPGVASGNSLEYLDNNFLKGNVLEFLADLDNLVVFNDEAHHIHEVKRGGEICEVEWQKSLNKISENKDNFIQIDFSATPYSSTTGKNKVKHYFPYIITNFSLKSAIHKGLVKMIAIDKRNEVASMDLDFKAEREGRKVIGLSGGQRVMLRAGLAKLNILEEEFESIGNKHPKMLIVCEDTNVTPLVSRFLLDEGLSEDEILEIHSNRKGEVSEKEWNSIKQKLFNIDNYKSPKVIISVLMLREGFDVNNICVIVPLRSTESSILLEQTIGRGLRLMWREPEFNEIKTETRKHLLIEKKEPDNYLDLLSIIEHPKFIDFYNQFIDDGVVVEIDEEAERGNVLGDMITVCLRDNYEVYDLYWPKITMEREEVLKKSELSIDSMKPFSVCLEDLQKIKGESGDIFESQEITVSTQFGRYRVISELFTSESYNEFLSKIVNLITSRFIPVDKTKKIYPIMQINNAELVGLIDDYIRFKLFNQEFDPMVNDNWRILFMSKESIINHIVKQISHVIYDIHHNVDINEAEVNKISFSDVLTLRMRENYSVDVSKSIYERLPYPSNKGGFEKAFIEATDSDSRVDAFIKINEHYHNFAVINYIREDGLLARYFPDFLVKIGNDVYIVETKADKDKFSPNVQSKRIATLDELDKINQLKGNDRMDAKWNYVLLGESTFYALHNKGASIKEILDYTIVTEAKARGYATLDNF
;
A
#
# COMPACT_ATOMS: atom_id res chain seq x y z
N MET A 1 32.70 -15.10 -8.57
CA MET A 1 32.08 -15.66 -7.35
C MET A 1 30.91 -14.80 -6.80
N VAL A 2 30.10 -14.17 -7.65
CA VAL A 2 28.98 -13.29 -7.20
C VAL A 2 27.59 -13.81 -7.64
N ASN A 3 27.54 -14.94 -8.37
CA ASN A 3 26.31 -15.45 -8.96
C ASN A 3 25.69 -16.70 -8.28
N GLN A 4 26.15 -17.10 -7.09
CA GLN A 4 25.65 -18.31 -6.41
C GLN A 4 24.72 -18.09 -5.21
N MET A 5 24.37 -16.85 -4.84
CA MET A 5 23.47 -16.60 -3.69
C MET A 5 22.02 -16.26 -4.02
N LYS A 6 21.58 -16.42 -5.27
CA LYS A 6 20.18 -16.13 -5.67
C LYS A 6 19.22 -17.32 -5.60
N GLY A 7 19.59 -18.48 -5.03
CA GLY A 7 18.87 -19.75 -5.21
C GLY A 7 18.10 -20.36 -4.03
N THR A 8 18.42 -20.05 -2.78
CA THR A 8 17.93 -20.85 -1.64
C THR A 8 16.50 -20.54 -1.16
N GLY A 9 16.01 -19.32 -1.32
CA GLY A 9 14.65 -18.93 -0.90
C GLY A 9 13.52 -19.40 -1.83
N SER A 10 13.82 -19.84 -3.06
CA SER A 10 12.83 -20.20 -4.09
C SER A 10 12.55 -21.70 -4.25
N ASN A 11 13.30 -22.57 -3.58
CA ASN A 11 13.21 -24.03 -3.76
C ASN A 11 11.82 -24.63 -3.42
N PRO A 12 11.14 -24.24 -2.31
CA PRO A 12 9.78 -24.70 -2.04
C PRO A 12 8.78 -24.33 -3.15
N LEU A 13 8.89 -23.10 -3.70
CA LEU A 13 8.00 -22.68 -4.79
C LEU A 13 8.30 -23.40 -6.10
N LYS A 14 9.56 -23.75 -6.37
CA LYS A 14 9.91 -24.60 -7.54
C LYS A 14 9.31 -25.98 -7.41
N MET A 15 9.39 -26.60 -6.22
CA MET A 15 8.76 -27.87 -5.95
C MET A 15 7.24 -27.79 -6.17
N THR A 16 6.59 -26.74 -5.67
CA THR A 16 5.16 -26.46 -5.90
C THR A 16 4.82 -26.40 -7.39
N SER A 17 5.65 -25.74 -8.20
CA SER A 17 5.44 -25.64 -9.65
C SER A 17 5.54 -27.02 -10.32
N CYS A 18 6.57 -27.82 -10.00
CA CYS A 18 6.71 -29.17 -10.52
C CYS A 18 5.52 -30.06 -10.15
N LEU A 19 5.06 -30.00 -8.88
CA LEU A 19 3.86 -30.74 -8.45
C LEU A 19 2.64 -30.31 -9.24
N THR A 20 2.42 -28.99 -9.38
CA THR A 20 1.27 -28.45 -10.12
C THR A 20 1.26 -28.93 -11.57
N GLU A 21 2.42 -28.96 -12.24
CA GLU A 21 2.55 -29.49 -13.60
C GLU A 21 2.20 -30.98 -13.69
N MET A 22 2.72 -31.80 -12.74
CA MET A 22 2.41 -33.23 -12.66
C MET A 22 0.91 -33.48 -12.48
N VAL A 23 0.30 -32.77 -11.53
CA VAL A 23 -1.13 -32.91 -11.21
C VAL A 23 -2.00 -32.46 -12.38
N ASN A 24 -1.68 -31.32 -12.99
CA ASN A 24 -2.44 -30.81 -14.13
C ASN A 24 -2.31 -31.72 -15.36
N LYS A 25 -1.16 -32.33 -15.58
CA LYS A 25 -0.98 -33.33 -16.63
C LYS A 25 -1.89 -34.54 -16.42
N ALA A 26 -1.85 -35.13 -15.22
CA ALA A 26 -2.69 -36.30 -14.87
C ALA A 26 -4.19 -35.97 -14.89
N TRP A 27 -4.55 -34.72 -14.51
CA TRP A 27 -5.94 -34.25 -14.59
C TRP A 27 -6.43 -34.09 -16.02
N ASN A 28 -5.62 -33.48 -16.90
CA ASN A 28 -6.00 -33.15 -18.27
C ASN A 28 -6.04 -34.42 -19.18
N ASP A 29 -5.19 -35.41 -18.92
CA ASP A 29 -5.20 -36.67 -19.66
C ASP A 29 -6.19 -37.70 -19.08
N GLY A 30 -6.85 -37.37 -17.96
CA GLY A 30 -7.84 -38.25 -17.31
C GLY A 30 -7.28 -39.33 -16.40
N SER A 31 -5.96 -39.54 -16.40
CA SER A 31 -5.32 -40.61 -15.59
C SER A 31 -5.48 -40.39 -14.09
N PHE A 32 -5.70 -39.14 -13.65
CA PHE A 32 -5.93 -38.83 -12.26
C PHE A 32 -7.07 -39.64 -11.63
N TYR A 33 -8.18 -39.79 -12.36
CA TYR A 33 -9.33 -40.55 -11.88
C TYR A 33 -9.01 -42.04 -11.69
N GLU A 34 -8.15 -42.62 -12.51
CA GLU A 34 -7.80 -44.05 -12.43
C GLU A 34 -6.88 -44.35 -11.22
N MET A 35 -6.17 -43.34 -10.71
CA MET A 35 -5.18 -43.50 -9.64
C MET A 35 -5.75 -43.27 -8.23
N VAL A 36 -7.01 -42.81 -8.09
CA VAL A 36 -7.61 -42.49 -6.80
C VAL A 36 -8.77 -43.42 -6.45
N SER A 37 -9.19 -43.42 -5.20
CA SER A 37 -10.28 -44.25 -4.67
C SER A 37 -11.62 -43.97 -5.38
N PRO A 38 -12.55 -44.92 -5.42
CA PRO A 38 -13.89 -44.71 -5.99
C PRO A 38 -14.64 -43.55 -5.34
N ILE A 39 -14.53 -43.37 -4.04
CA ILE A 39 -15.15 -42.24 -3.30
C ILE A 39 -14.53 -40.94 -3.76
N THR A 40 -13.22 -40.87 -3.90
CA THR A 40 -12.51 -39.68 -4.39
C THR A 40 -12.89 -39.37 -5.83
N GLN A 41 -13.08 -40.40 -6.69
CA GLN A 41 -13.58 -40.19 -8.05
C GLN A 41 -14.97 -39.51 -8.06
N ASP A 42 -15.89 -39.97 -7.21
CA ASP A 42 -17.23 -39.40 -7.11
C ASP A 42 -17.18 -37.95 -6.62
N LEU A 43 -16.37 -37.64 -5.58
CA LEU A 43 -16.18 -36.30 -5.09
C LEU A 43 -15.58 -35.36 -6.14
N LEU A 44 -14.52 -35.81 -6.84
CA LEU A 44 -13.86 -35.00 -7.87
C LEU A 44 -14.78 -34.73 -9.06
N ARG A 45 -15.59 -35.71 -9.49
CA ARG A 45 -16.62 -35.51 -10.51
C ARG A 45 -17.66 -34.50 -10.04
N PHE A 46 -18.15 -34.63 -8.82
CA PHE A 46 -19.12 -33.71 -8.26
C PHE A 46 -18.55 -32.29 -8.12
N TRP A 47 -17.32 -32.12 -7.65
CA TRP A 47 -16.73 -30.81 -7.41
C TRP A 47 -16.32 -30.09 -8.70
N PHE A 48 -15.79 -30.82 -9.69
CA PHE A 48 -15.04 -30.19 -10.78
C PHE A 48 -15.48 -30.54 -12.20
N SER A 49 -16.44 -31.44 -12.40
CA SER A 49 -16.93 -31.68 -13.76
C SER A 49 -17.85 -30.56 -14.25
N ASP A 50 -17.81 -30.28 -15.53
CA ASP A 50 -18.59 -29.21 -16.17
C ASP A 50 -20.09 -29.36 -15.93
N VAL A 51 -20.60 -30.60 -15.91
CA VAL A 51 -22.03 -30.91 -15.71
C VAL A 51 -22.52 -30.35 -14.36
N PHE A 52 -21.78 -30.61 -13.29
CA PHE A 52 -22.15 -30.13 -11.96
C PHE A 52 -21.82 -28.63 -11.77
N CYS A 53 -20.69 -28.18 -12.34
CA CYS A 53 -20.31 -26.77 -12.23
C CYS A 53 -21.29 -25.82 -12.93
N GLN A 54 -21.89 -26.23 -14.06
CA GLN A 54 -22.90 -25.45 -14.77
C GLN A 54 -24.27 -25.45 -14.08
N SER A 55 -24.56 -26.48 -13.28
CA SER A 55 -25.83 -26.58 -12.54
C SER A 55 -25.84 -25.77 -11.24
N ARG A 56 -24.69 -25.33 -10.75
CA ARG A 56 -24.52 -24.62 -9.48
C ARG A 56 -24.21 -23.16 -9.67
N TYR A 57 -24.69 -22.36 -8.73
CA TYR A 57 -24.44 -20.93 -8.70
C TYR A 57 -23.01 -20.58 -8.21
N ILE A 58 -22.46 -21.38 -7.28
CA ILE A 58 -21.17 -21.20 -6.67
C ILE A 58 -20.30 -22.43 -6.92
N ASN A 59 -19.06 -22.21 -7.36
CA ASN A 59 -18.09 -23.27 -7.63
C ASN A 59 -16.74 -22.96 -6.95
N PHE A 60 -15.93 -23.98 -6.78
CA PHE A 60 -14.53 -23.81 -6.39
C PHE A 60 -13.76 -23.06 -7.48
N HIS A 61 -13.06 -22.01 -7.11
CA HIS A 61 -12.18 -21.35 -8.05
C HIS A 61 -10.87 -22.16 -8.25
N GLU A 62 -10.12 -21.82 -9.29
CA GLU A 62 -8.93 -22.56 -9.71
C GLU A 62 -7.89 -22.78 -8.58
N GLY A 63 -7.62 -21.76 -7.73
CA GLY A 63 -6.69 -21.91 -6.61
C GLY A 63 -7.17 -22.92 -5.56
N GLN A 64 -8.47 -22.99 -5.28
CA GLN A 64 -9.06 -23.98 -4.37
C GLN A 64 -9.00 -25.38 -5.02
N LYS A 65 -9.39 -25.50 -6.29
CA LYS A 65 -9.30 -26.75 -7.06
C LYS A 65 -7.87 -27.29 -7.05
N GLN A 66 -6.88 -26.43 -7.34
CA GLN A 66 -5.46 -26.86 -7.37
C GLN A 66 -4.99 -27.33 -6.00
N ALA A 67 -5.40 -26.65 -4.90
CA ALA A 67 -5.05 -27.09 -3.55
C ALA A 67 -5.61 -28.46 -3.21
N ILE A 68 -6.89 -28.71 -3.52
CA ILE A 68 -7.57 -29.98 -3.30
C ILE A 68 -6.89 -31.09 -4.12
N LEU A 69 -6.67 -30.85 -5.42
CA LEU A 69 -6.05 -31.85 -6.31
C LEU A 69 -4.62 -32.19 -5.89
N ASN A 70 -3.81 -31.19 -5.52
CA ASN A 70 -2.43 -31.40 -5.08
C ASN A 70 -2.38 -32.28 -3.82
N ILE A 71 -3.24 -32.01 -2.82
CA ILE A 71 -3.27 -32.80 -1.58
C ILE A 71 -3.71 -34.24 -1.85
N ILE A 72 -4.79 -34.45 -2.62
CA ILE A 72 -5.27 -35.77 -2.97
C ILE A 72 -4.18 -36.56 -3.73
N TYR A 73 -3.51 -35.91 -4.69
CA TYR A 73 -2.43 -36.54 -5.48
C TYR A 73 -1.25 -36.94 -4.61
N LEU A 74 -0.83 -36.09 -3.68
CA LEU A 74 0.26 -36.42 -2.75
C LEU A 74 -0.09 -37.53 -1.80
N HIS A 75 -1.32 -37.60 -1.35
CA HIS A 75 -1.78 -38.62 -0.40
C HIS A 75 -2.10 -39.96 -1.05
N GLU A 76 -2.97 -39.99 -2.07
CA GLU A 76 -3.46 -41.20 -2.68
C GLU A 76 -2.49 -41.78 -3.75
N VAL A 77 -1.92 -40.92 -4.60
CA VAL A 77 -1.11 -41.34 -5.73
C VAL A 77 0.36 -41.50 -5.35
N LEU A 78 0.95 -40.42 -4.82
CA LEU A 78 2.36 -40.44 -4.44
C LEU A 78 2.60 -41.09 -3.07
N LYS A 79 1.60 -41.16 -2.20
CA LYS A 79 1.72 -41.75 -0.84
C LYS A 79 2.92 -41.16 -0.07
N VAL A 80 2.95 -39.82 0.04
CA VAL A 80 4.05 -39.10 0.69
C VAL A 80 4.03 -39.36 2.19
N LYS A 81 5.19 -39.69 2.77
CA LYS A 81 5.32 -40.08 4.19
C LYS A 81 5.85 -38.95 5.08
N ASN A 82 6.67 -38.05 4.54
CA ASN A 82 7.27 -36.93 5.27
C ASN A 82 7.72 -35.82 4.31
N VAL A 83 8.21 -34.70 4.83
CA VAL A 83 8.61 -33.57 4.00
C VAL A 83 9.80 -33.89 3.08
N LYS A 84 10.76 -34.69 3.49
CA LYS A 84 11.86 -35.09 2.62
C LYS A 84 11.37 -35.97 1.46
N ASP A 85 10.45 -36.91 1.73
CA ASP A 85 9.83 -37.82 0.74
C ASP A 85 9.03 -36.99 -0.32
N LEU A 86 8.44 -35.86 0.07
CA LEU A 86 7.79 -34.94 -0.84
C LEU A 86 8.72 -34.49 -1.99
N TYR A 87 9.94 -34.04 -1.67
CA TYR A 87 10.93 -33.67 -2.67
C TYR A 87 11.44 -34.83 -3.50
N LEU A 88 11.69 -36.00 -2.85
CA LEU A 88 12.17 -37.19 -3.53
C LEU A 88 11.20 -37.68 -4.61
N LYS A 89 9.89 -37.55 -4.37
CA LYS A 89 8.85 -38.04 -5.29
C LYS A 89 8.46 -37.02 -6.36
N ILE A 90 8.65 -35.73 -6.10
CA ILE A 90 8.31 -34.67 -7.06
C ILE A 90 9.51 -34.30 -7.93
N ASN A 91 10.61 -33.90 -7.32
CA ASN A 91 11.85 -33.55 -8.01
C ASN A 91 13.07 -33.61 -7.08
N PRO A 92 13.83 -34.74 -7.09
CA PRO A 92 14.99 -34.93 -6.22
C PRO A 92 16.12 -33.92 -6.44
N GLU A 93 16.23 -33.32 -7.63
CA GLU A 93 17.30 -32.37 -7.95
C GLU A 93 17.24 -31.10 -7.08
N ILE A 94 16.06 -30.74 -6.61
CA ILE A 94 15.86 -29.56 -5.75
C ILE A 94 16.60 -29.74 -4.42
N LEU A 95 16.68 -30.96 -3.90
CA LEU A 95 17.38 -31.28 -2.64
C LEU A 95 18.87 -30.96 -2.68
N GLN A 96 19.51 -30.95 -3.85
CA GLN A 96 20.93 -30.62 -3.98
C GLN A 96 21.25 -29.17 -3.53
N ASN A 97 20.23 -28.29 -3.52
CA ASN A 97 20.36 -26.89 -3.16
C ASN A 97 19.66 -26.56 -1.82
N MET A 98 19.35 -27.58 -1.01
CA MET A 98 18.67 -27.45 0.27
C MET A 98 19.51 -28.05 1.40
N ASP A 99 19.29 -27.59 2.62
CA ASP A 99 19.82 -28.24 3.81
C ASP A 99 18.95 -29.48 4.15
N VAL A 100 19.43 -30.67 3.73
CA VAL A 100 18.71 -31.91 3.94
C VAL A 100 18.62 -32.25 5.42
N ALA A 101 19.62 -31.87 6.23
CA ALA A 101 19.59 -32.11 7.68
C ALA A 101 18.46 -31.37 8.38
N GLU A 102 18.07 -30.17 7.86
CA GLU A 102 16.90 -29.45 8.36
C GLU A 102 15.61 -30.24 8.11
N LEU A 103 15.47 -30.90 6.96
CA LEU A 103 14.30 -31.70 6.60
C LEU A 103 14.21 -33.04 7.36
N GLU A 104 15.27 -33.46 8.03
CA GLU A 104 15.33 -34.67 8.85
C GLU A 104 14.97 -34.45 10.32
N LYS A 105 14.68 -33.21 10.72
CA LYS A 105 14.21 -32.89 12.08
C LYS A 105 12.86 -33.55 12.38
N ASP A 106 12.62 -33.88 13.66
CA ASP A 106 11.42 -34.59 14.12
C ASP A 106 10.11 -33.91 13.65
N LYS A 107 10.06 -32.60 13.61
CA LYS A 107 8.89 -31.85 13.13
C LYS A 107 8.47 -32.11 11.68
N TYR A 108 9.35 -32.70 10.87
CA TYR A 108 9.10 -32.97 9.45
C TYR A 108 8.98 -34.47 9.12
N GLN A 109 8.85 -35.33 10.13
CA GLN A 109 8.82 -36.77 9.94
C GLN A 109 7.43 -37.37 9.59
N HIS A 110 6.41 -36.53 9.49
CA HIS A 110 5.06 -36.86 9.03
C HIS A 110 4.67 -36.08 7.79
N PRO A 111 3.61 -36.47 7.06
CA PRO A 111 3.10 -35.71 5.93
C PRO A 111 2.65 -34.29 6.34
N MET A 112 3.25 -33.26 5.73
CA MET A 112 2.91 -31.85 5.91
C MET A 112 2.62 -31.22 4.56
N TYR A 113 1.50 -30.51 4.48
CA TYR A 113 1.03 -29.85 3.25
C TYR A 113 0.73 -28.39 3.52
N GLY A 114 1.52 -27.50 2.98
CA GLY A 114 1.36 -26.05 3.11
C GLY A 114 0.54 -25.46 1.95
N VAL A 115 -0.61 -24.91 2.25
CA VAL A 115 -1.50 -24.26 1.29
C VAL A 115 -1.36 -22.76 1.39
N LYS A 116 -0.54 -22.18 0.48
CA LYS A 116 -0.41 -20.72 0.36
C LYS A 116 -1.52 -20.18 -0.51
N MET A 117 -2.46 -19.48 0.10
CA MET A 117 -3.57 -18.80 -0.58
C MET A 117 -3.76 -17.39 0.00
N ALA A 118 -3.98 -16.40 -0.86
CA ALA A 118 -4.23 -15.03 -0.46
C ALA A 118 -5.43 -14.92 0.50
N THR A 119 -5.41 -13.90 1.36
CA THR A 119 -6.54 -13.63 2.28
C THR A 119 -7.81 -13.33 1.46
N GLY A 120 -8.96 -13.82 1.94
CA GLY A 120 -10.24 -13.63 1.24
C GLY A 120 -10.55 -14.60 0.10
N THR A 121 -9.65 -15.53 -0.23
CA THR A 121 -9.84 -16.50 -1.32
C THR A 121 -10.44 -17.84 -0.88
N GLY A 122 -11.02 -17.94 0.32
CA GLY A 122 -11.78 -19.11 0.76
C GLY A 122 -10.95 -20.33 1.19
N LYS A 123 -9.86 -20.13 1.93
CA LYS A 123 -9.06 -21.20 2.55
C LYS A 123 -9.92 -22.22 3.31
N THR A 124 -10.90 -21.75 4.08
CA THR A 124 -11.82 -22.58 4.87
C THR A 124 -12.64 -23.53 3.98
N TRP A 125 -12.95 -23.16 2.73
CA TRP A 125 -13.66 -24.06 1.82
C TRP A 125 -12.80 -25.22 1.33
N VAL A 126 -11.50 -25.01 1.16
CA VAL A 126 -10.55 -26.11 0.88
C VAL A 126 -10.48 -27.06 2.07
N LEU A 127 -10.41 -26.51 3.30
CA LEU A 127 -10.45 -27.31 4.53
C LEU A 127 -11.72 -28.16 4.58
N ASN A 128 -12.88 -27.56 4.33
CA ASN A 128 -14.16 -28.28 4.34
C ASN A 128 -14.21 -29.42 3.33
N ALA A 129 -13.73 -29.21 2.10
CA ALA A 129 -13.67 -30.26 1.08
C ALA A 129 -12.73 -31.39 1.47
N LEU A 130 -11.56 -31.07 2.02
CA LEU A 130 -10.55 -32.06 2.46
C LEU A 130 -11.04 -32.87 3.66
N LEU A 131 -11.77 -32.26 4.58
CA LEU A 131 -12.40 -32.94 5.70
C LEU A 131 -13.43 -33.97 5.20
N ILE A 132 -14.30 -33.57 4.27
CA ILE A 132 -15.31 -34.47 3.69
C ILE A 132 -14.63 -35.62 2.92
N TRP A 133 -13.59 -35.31 2.14
CA TRP A 133 -12.81 -36.29 1.42
C TRP A 133 -12.20 -37.36 2.36
N GLN A 134 -11.55 -36.92 3.43
CA GLN A 134 -10.95 -37.84 4.43
C GLN A 134 -12.03 -38.66 5.14
N TYR A 135 -13.10 -38.04 5.63
CA TYR A 135 -14.17 -38.71 6.34
C TYR A 135 -14.86 -39.79 5.49
N LEU A 136 -15.24 -39.48 4.26
CA LEU A 136 -15.94 -40.44 3.40
C LEU A 136 -15.04 -41.61 3.00
N ASN A 137 -13.77 -41.36 2.71
CA ASN A 137 -12.82 -42.42 2.41
C ASN A 137 -12.54 -43.30 3.65
N ALA A 138 -12.38 -42.73 4.84
CA ALA A 138 -12.24 -43.48 6.07
C ALA A 138 -13.45 -44.40 6.31
N LYS A 139 -14.64 -43.91 6.02
CA LYS A 139 -15.90 -44.63 6.26
C LYS A 139 -16.16 -45.74 5.24
N HIS A 140 -15.78 -45.57 3.96
CA HIS A 140 -16.13 -46.48 2.87
C HIS A 140 -14.96 -47.30 2.33
N ILE A 141 -13.72 -46.85 2.49
CA ILE A 141 -12.54 -47.53 1.97
C ILE A 141 -11.74 -48.19 3.11
N ASN A 142 -11.06 -47.39 3.94
CA ASN A 142 -10.35 -47.88 5.12
C ASN A 142 -9.99 -46.75 6.10
N GLU A 143 -9.86 -47.06 7.39
CA GLU A 143 -9.45 -46.10 8.44
C GLU A 143 -7.92 -46.06 8.64
N ILE A 144 -7.13 -46.86 7.91
CA ILE A 144 -5.67 -46.89 8.03
C ILE A 144 -5.04 -45.77 7.22
N GLU A 145 -5.51 -45.55 5.99
CA GLU A 145 -5.00 -44.52 5.10
C GLU A 145 -5.73 -43.18 5.28
N TYR A 146 -6.98 -43.15 5.80
CA TYR A 146 -7.81 -41.97 5.97
C TYR A 146 -8.28 -41.84 7.41
N SER A 147 -8.65 -40.60 7.79
CA SER A 147 -9.10 -40.28 9.14
C SER A 147 -10.56 -39.83 9.20
N LYS A 148 -11.21 -40.18 10.29
CA LYS A 148 -12.48 -39.62 10.76
C LYS A 148 -12.29 -38.69 11.97
N ASN A 149 -11.04 -38.50 12.42
CA ASN A 149 -10.68 -37.67 13.53
C ASN A 149 -9.93 -36.42 12.99
N PHE A 150 -10.42 -35.25 13.35
CA PHE A 150 -9.91 -33.97 12.88
C PHE A 150 -9.66 -33.03 14.04
N LEU A 151 -8.51 -32.31 13.97
CA LEU A 151 -8.18 -31.22 14.87
C LEU A 151 -8.03 -29.95 14.06
N ILE A 152 -8.86 -28.95 14.33
CA ILE A 152 -8.82 -27.64 13.67
C ILE A 152 -8.31 -26.62 14.68
N ILE A 153 -7.19 -26.02 14.41
CA ILE A 153 -6.51 -25.10 15.32
C ILE A 153 -6.60 -23.68 14.77
N ALA A 154 -7.14 -22.78 15.58
CA ALA A 154 -7.25 -21.37 15.33
C ALA A 154 -6.16 -20.58 16.06
N PRO A 155 -5.60 -19.49 15.47
CA PRO A 155 -4.59 -18.68 16.12
C PRO A 155 -5.12 -17.84 17.29
N GLY A 156 -6.43 -17.59 17.36
CA GLY A 156 -7.02 -16.78 18.40
C GLY A 156 -8.53 -16.99 18.55
N LEU A 157 -9.13 -16.38 19.58
CA LEU A 157 -10.56 -16.54 19.92
C LEU A 157 -11.51 -16.10 18.79
N ILE A 158 -11.11 -15.11 18.01
CA ILE A 158 -11.94 -14.55 16.92
C ILE A 158 -12.06 -15.57 15.79
N VAL A 159 -10.92 -16.15 15.36
CA VAL A 159 -10.89 -17.19 14.32
C VAL A 159 -11.59 -18.45 14.83
N TYR A 160 -11.38 -18.81 16.10
CA TYR A 160 -12.06 -19.91 16.75
C TYR A 160 -13.61 -19.77 16.68
N ASN A 161 -14.15 -18.63 17.08
CA ASN A 161 -15.60 -18.40 17.00
C ASN A 161 -16.12 -18.43 15.56
N ARG A 162 -15.35 -17.91 14.60
CA ARG A 162 -15.70 -17.97 13.17
C ARG A 162 -15.73 -19.42 12.66
N LEU A 163 -14.77 -20.25 13.07
CA LEU A 163 -14.80 -21.66 12.74
C LEU A 163 -16.01 -22.36 13.37
N LEU A 164 -16.35 -22.06 14.61
CA LEU A 164 -17.58 -22.56 15.20
C LEU A 164 -18.82 -22.13 14.42
N ASP A 165 -18.89 -20.87 13.96
CA ASP A 165 -19.99 -20.39 13.10
C ASP A 165 -20.05 -21.13 11.77
N ALA A 166 -18.88 -21.44 11.15
CA ALA A 166 -18.82 -22.18 9.90
C ALA A 166 -19.32 -23.63 10.05
N PHE A 167 -19.02 -24.28 11.15
CA PHE A 167 -19.35 -25.69 11.39
C PHE A 167 -20.70 -25.89 12.10
N LEU A 168 -20.98 -25.14 13.14
CA LEU A 168 -22.18 -25.29 14.00
C LEU A 168 -23.28 -24.26 13.72
N GLY A 169 -22.99 -23.27 12.90
CA GLY A 169 -23.87 -22.14 12.65
C GLY A 169 -23.80 -21.03 13.70
N LYS A 170 -24.50 -19.93 13.43
CA LYS A 170 -24.50 -18.74 14.28
C LYS A 170 -25.19 -19.01 15.62
N GLU A 171 -24.68 -18.36 16.65
CA GLU A 171 -25.18 -18.40 18.01
C GLU A 171 -26.28 -17.36 18.19
N ASP A 172 -27.39 -17.76 18.85
CA ASP A 172 -28.47 -16.86 19.23
C ASP A 172 -28.18 -16.14 20.57
N GLU A 173 -29.06 -15.25 21.00
CA GLU A 173 -28.95 -14.50 22.27
C GLU A 173 -28.91 -15.39 23.50
N ASN A 174 -29.35 -16.64 23.43
CA ASN A 174 -29.38 -17.62 24.52
C ASN A 174 -28.17 -18.57 24.50
N GLY A 175 -27.20 -18.37 23.57
CA GLY A 175 -26.03 -19.21 23.43
C GLY A 175 -26.24 -20.50 22.62
N ASN A 176 -27.43 -20.69 21.98
CA ASN A 176 -27.70 -21.86 21.18
C ASN A 176 -27.24 -21.61 19.72
N ARG A 177 -26.63 -22.61 19.12
CA ARG A 177 -26.17 -22.53 17.72
C ARG A 177 -27.18 -23.15 16.76
N ASN A 178 -27.41 -22.45 15.65
CA ASN A 178 -28.34 -22.91 14.63
C ASN A 178 -27.57 -23.46 13.41
N PHE A 179 -27.48 -24.80 13.33
CA PHE A 179 -26.74 -25.49 12.28
C PHE A 179 -27.18 -25.12 10.84
N ILE A 180 -28.46 -24.75 10.64
CA ILE A 180 -28.95 -24.30 9.33
C ILE A 180 -28.19 -23.06 8.82
N THR A 181 -27.65 -22.24 9.73
CA THR A 181 -26.87 -21.05 9.40
C THR A 181 -25.39 -21.33 9.19
N SER A 182 -24.94 -22.60 9.28
CA SER A 182 -23.54 -23.00 9.04
C SER A 182 -23.15 -22.84 7.57
N ASP A 183 -21.85 -22.76 7.30
CA ASP A 183 -21.34 -22.65 5.93
C ASP A 183 -21.60 -23.93 5.14
N PHE A 184 -21.56 -25.09 5.79
CA PHE A 184 -21.91 -26.36 5.16
C PHE A 184 -23.36 -26.42 4.69
N MET A 185 -24.31 -26.01 5.53
CA MET A 185 -25.73 -26.00 5.16
C MET A 185 -26.04 -24.98 4.09
N LYS A 186 -25.47 -23.79 4.17
CA LYS A 186 -25.65 -22.74 3.14
C LYS A 186 -25.09 -23.11 1.77
N ASN A 187 -24.01 -23.89 1.75
CA ASN A 187 -23.32 -24.26 0.53
C ASN A 187 -23.27 -25.77 0.32
N LYS A 188 -24.27 -26.52 0.83
CA LYS A 188 -24.27 -27.98 0.75
C LYS A 188 -24.18 -28.51 -0.69
N GLU A 189 -24.79 -27.81 -1.64
CA GLU A 189 -24.74 -28.14 -3.06
C GLU A 189 -23.33 -28.06 -3.65
N LEU A 190 -22.40 -27.29 -3.01
CA LEU A 190 -21.00 -27.25 -3.38
C LEU A 190 -20.19 -28.38 -2.81
N PHE A 191 -20.45 -28.74 -1.52
CA PHE A 191 -19.53 -29.62 -0.77
C PHE A 191 -19.89 -31.09 -0.88
N VAL A 192 -21.20 -31.43 -0.86
CA VAL A 192 -21.63 -32.81 -0.60
C VAL A 192 -22.52 -33.32 -1.71
N PRO A 193 -22.12 -34.45 -2.41
CA PRO A 193 -23.01 -35.13 -3.33
C PRO A 193 -24.26 -35.64 -2.60
N GLU A 194 -25.42 -35.61 -3.27
CA GLU A 194 -26.71 -36.05 -2.70
C GLU A 194 -26.64 -37.44 -2.08
N ALA A 195 -25.90 -38.37 -2.68
CA ALA A 195 -25.72 -39.72 -2.20
C ALA A 195 -25.11 -39.80 -0.79
N TYR A 196 -24.31 -38.85 -0.39
CA TYR A 196 -23.59 -38.80 0.91
C TYR A 196 -24.14 -37.72 1.86
N GLU A 197 -25.17 -36.94 1.45
CA GLU A 197 -25.65 -35.76 2.17
C GLU A 197 -26.03 -36.07 3.63
N ASN A 198 -26.88 -37.04 3.86
CA ASN A 198 -27.34 -37.40 5.21
C ASN A 198 -26.19 -37.85 6.12
N GLN A 199 -25.21 -38.59 5.56
CA GLN A 199 -24.07 -39.10 6.30
C GLN A 199 -23.13 -37.97 6.72
N VAL A 200 -22.77 -37.10 5.78
CA VAL A 200 -21.85 -35.99 6.04
C VAL A 200 -22.47 -34.96 6.97
N LEU A 201 -23.72 -34.55 6.72
CA LEU A 201 -24.40 -33.58 7.58
C LEU A 201 -24.64 -34.13 8.98
N GLY A 202 -25.00 -35.42 9.11
CA GLY A 202 -25.09 -36.08 10.40
C GLY A 202 -23.78 -36.12 11.17
N PHE A 203 -22.67 -36.42 10.48
CA PHE A 203 -21.34 -36.36 11.07
C PHE A 203 -20.98 -34.95 11.55
N LEU A 204 -21.12 -33.93 10.69
CA LEU A 204 -20.81 -32.55 11.03
C LEU A 204 -21.64 -32.03 12.23
N GLN A 205 -22.94 -32.38 12.28
CA GLN A 205 -23.81 -31.91 13.35
C GLN A 205 -23.48 -32.55 14.72
N ASN A 206 -23.06 -33.83 14.73
CA ASN A 206 -22.92 -34.61 15.96
C ASN A 206 -21.48 -34.74 16.46
N SER A 207 -20.47 -34.61 15.59
CA SER A 207 -19.07 -34.90 15.93
C SER A 207 -18.21 -33.66 16.21
N VAL A 208 -18.72 -32.45 16.04
CA VAL A 208 -17.97 -31.22 16.37
C VAL A 208 -17.91 -31.03 17.88
N ALA A 209 -16.70 -30.98 18.42
CA ALA A 209 -16.39 -30.70 19.82
C ALA A 209 -15.77 -29.31 19.97
N LYS A 210 -16.34 -28.49 20.84
CA LYS A 210 -15.74 -27.22 21.27
C LYS A 210 -14.54 -27.51 22.17
N LYS A 211 -13.68 -26.52 22.40
CA LYS A 211 -12.45 -26.63 23.20
C LYS A 211 -12.69 -27.28 24.59
N GLU A 212 -13.82 -27.00 25.22
CA GLU A 212 -14.19 -27.53 26.52
C GLU A 212 -14.75 -28.97 26.46
N GLU A 213 -15.14 -29.46 25.31
CA GLU A 213 -15.80 -30.75 25.07
C GLU A 213 -14.88 -31.85 24.52
N ILE A 214 -13.64 -31.50 24.12
CA ILE A 214 -12.76 -32.37 23.31
C ILE A 214 -12.51 -33.71 24.00
N SER A 215 -12.20 -33.75 25.29
CA SER A 215 -11.93 -34.97 26.04
C SER A 215 -13.18 -35.68 26.53
N SER A 216 -14.32 -35.06 26.50
CA SER A 216 -15.60 -35.62 27.04
C SER A 216 -16.55 -36.09 25.94
N LYS A 217 -16.42 -35.57 24.71
CA LYS A 217 -17.33 -35.89 23.60
C LYS A 217 -16.85 -37.12 22.85
N VAL A 218 -17.45 -38.27 23.13
CA VAL A 218 -17.19 -39.52 22.43
C VAL A 218 -18.28 -39.77 21.41
N THR A 219 -17.92 -39.80 20.11
CA THR A 219 -18.86 -40.17 19.05
C THR A 219 -18.35 -41.39 18.33
N GLY A 220 -19.22 -42.34 18.00
CA GLY A 220 -18.85 -43.57 17.27
C GLY A 220 -18.45 -43.29 15.81
N ASP A 221 -18.77 -42.14 15.28
CA ASP A 221 -18.50 -41.77 13.87
C ASP A 221 -17.22 -40.94 13.66
N GLY A 222 -16.50 -40.58 14.72
CA GLY A 222 -15.28 -39.78 14.69
C GLY A 222 -15.42 -38.44 15.43
N LEU A 223 -14.39 -37.60 15.30
CA LEU A 223 -14.28 -36.35 16.05
C LEU A 223 -13.86 -35.18 15.15
N ILE A 224 -14.49 -34.03 15.33
CA ILE A 224 -14.03 -32.74 14.80
C ILE A 224 -13.74 -31.81 15.98
N ALA A 225 -12.52 -31.83 16.49
CA ALA A 225 -12.10 -30.97 17.60
C ALA A 225 -11.73 -29.59 17.06
N ILE A 226 -12.40 -28.54 17.54
CA ILE A 226 -12.05 -27.15 17.20
C ILE A 226 -11.51 -26.48 18.45
N THR A 227 -10.27 -25.96 18.35
CA THR A 227 -9.58 -25.34 19.48
C THR A 227 -8.77 -24.11 19.05
N ASN A 228 -8.28 -23.38 20.03
CA ASN A 228 -7.23 -22.38 19.81
C ASN A 228 -5.89 -22.91 20.35
N TRP A 229 -4.78 -22.41 19.80
CA TRP A 229 -3.43 -22.89 20.12
C TRP A 229 -3.05 -22.73 21.60
N HIS A 230 -3.64 -21.77 22.34
CA HIS A 230 -3.36 -21.57 23.77
C HIS A 230 -3.71 -22.78 24.64
N LEU A 231 -4.64 -23.61 24.19
CA LEU A 231 -4.99 -24.84 24.89
C LEU A 231 -3.93 -25.95 24.74
N LEU A 232 -3.08 -25.84 23.73
CA LEU A 232 -2.03 -26.79 23.41
C LEU A 232 -0.65 -26.38 24.00
N MET A 233 -0.54 -25.24 24.68
CA MET A 233 0.70 -24.82 25.32
C MET A 233 0.98 -25.64 26.57
N ASP A 234 2.18 -26.20 26.70
CA ASP A 234 2.67 -26.85 27.91
C ASP A 234 3.06 -25.76 28.94
N THR A 235 2.59 -25.88 30.17
CA THR A 235 2.77 -24.86 31.20
C THR A 235 4.06 -25.01 32.03
N GLU A 236 4.88 -26.02 31.73
CA GLU A 236 6.03 -26.36 32.56
C GLU A 236 7.27 -25.44 32.32
N GLU A 237 7.41 -24.76 31.18
CA GLU A 237 8.61 -23.96 30.87
C GLU A 237 8.62 -22.49 31.33
N ASP A 238 7.50 -21.88 31.73
CA ASP A 238 7.49 -20.49 32.18
C ASP A 238 7.89 -20.27 33.65
N ASN A 239 8.25 -21.33 34.41
CA ASN A 239 8.61 -21.28 35.83
C ASN A 239 10.10 -21.52 36.17
N HIS A 240 11.01 -21.60 35.21
CA HIS A 240 12.44 -21.56 35.50
C HIS A 240 12.94 -20.11 35.73
N VAL A 241 12.44 -19.46 36.74
CA VAL A 241 13.19 -18.42 37.43
C VAL A 241 13.90 -19.12 38.55
N ASP A 242 15.25 -19.19 38.51
CA ASP A 242 16.10 -19.63 39.61
C ASP A 242 15.79 -18.77 40.86
N TYR A 243 14.96 -19.29 41.76
CA TYR A 243 14.76 -18.72 43.05
C TYR A 243 15.54 -19.52 44.10
N PRO A 244 16.27 -18.89 45.00
CA PRO A 244 16.87 -19.59 46.12
C PRO A 244 15.79 -20.32 46.95
N LEU A 245 16.08 -21.55 47.32
CA LEU A 245 15.18 -22.53 47.97
C LEU A 245 14.68 -22.14 49.39
N ASP A 246 14.98 -20.95 49.91
CA ASP A 246 14.95 -20.67 51.35
C ASP A 246 13.74 -19.87 51.85
N ALA A 247 12.69 -19.65 51.06
CA ALA A 247 11.50 -18.93 51.52
C ALA A 247 10.26 -19.84 51.57
N PRO A 248 9.69 -20.15 52.77
CA PRO A 248 8.50 -20.99 52.92
C PRO A 248 7.28 -20.51 52.08
N GLU A 249 7.18 -19.21 51.86
CA GLU A 249 6.12 -18.60 51.03
C GLU A 249 6.18 -19.00 49.56
N LYS A 250 7.39 -19.34 49.07
CA LYS A 250 7.60 -19.73 47.65
C LYS A 250 7.28 -21.20 47.42
N VAL A 251 7.55 -22.06 48.38
CA VAL A 251 7.15 -23.47 48.33
C VAL A 251 5.63 -23.61 48.38
N LEU A 252 4.94 -22.77 49.13
CA LEU A 252 3.46 -22.74 49.18
C LEU A 252 2.84 -22.21 47.89
N LYS A 253 3.51 -21.25 47.20
CA LYS A 253 3.04 -20.76 45.87
C LYS A 253 3.19 -21.80 44.75
N ASN A 254 4.16 -22.69 44.86
CA ASN A 254 4.34 -23.76 43.88
C ASN A 254 3.45 -24.98 44.14
N ILE A 255 3.05 -25.21 45.38
CA ILE A 255 2.15 -26.30 45.77
C ILE A 255 0.66 -25.85 45.75
N LEU A 256 0.39 -24.60 46.05
CA LEU A 256 -0.92 -23.98 45.98
C LEU A 256 -0.84 -22.74 45.11
N PRO A 257 -1.31 -22.78 43.88
CA PRO A 257 -1.29 -21.62 42.96
C PRO A 257 -2.21 -20.46 43.45
N ILE A 258 -2.78 -20.60 44.63
CA ILE A 258 -3.64 -19.59 45.29
C ILE A 258 -2.87 -19.00 46.45
N SER A 259 -2.71 -17.67 46.52
CA SER A 259 -2.16 -16.99 47.70
C SER A 259 -3.09 -17.23 48.87
N PRO A 260 -2.57 -17.66 50.08
CA PRO A 260 -3.43 -17.87 51.25
C PRO A 260 -4.21 -16.59 51.55
N GLY A 261 -5.55 -16.70 51.61
CA GLY A 261 -6.45 -15.60 51.92
C GLY A 261 -7.08 -14.87 50.75
N VAL A 262 -6.73 -15.22 49.51
CA VAL A 262 -7.35 -14.64 48.33
C VAL A 262 -7.83 -15.76 47.39
N ALA A 263 -8.97 -16.36 47.74
CA ALA A 263 -9.71 -17.18 46.79
C ALA A 263 -10.51 -16.25 45.86
N SER A 264 -9.94 -15.92 44.68
CA SER A 264 -10.68 -15.26 43.62
C SER A 264 -11.11 -16.29 42.58
N GLY A 265 -12.26 -16.11 41.98
CA GLY A 265 -12.74 -16.97 40.88
C GLY A 265 -11.72 -17.23 39.78
N ASN A 266 -10.87 -16.25 39.48
CA ASN A 266 -9.78 -16.35 38.49
C ASN A 266 -8.72 -17.42 38.79
N SER A 267 -8.50 -17.76 40.07
CA SER A 267 -7.51 -18.77 40.45
C SER A 267 -8.04 -20.20 40.27
N LEU A 268 -9.33 -20.41 40.46
CA LEU A 268 -9.99 -21.69 40.18
C LEU A 268 -10.09 -21.92 38.66
N GLU A 269 -10.45 -20.90 37.91
CA GLU A 269 -10.48 -20.93 36.46
C GLU A 269 -9.12 -21.27 35.80
N TYR A 270 -8.03 -20.77 36.41
CA TYR A 270 -6.66 -21.11 35.99
C TYR A 270 -6.32 -22.60 36.28
N LEU A 271 -6.71 -23.15 37.41
CA LEU A 271 -6.52 -24.56 37.76
C LEU A 271 -7.35 -25.49 36.86
N ASP A 272 -8.60 -25.12 36.61
CA ASP A 272 -9.50 -25.87 35.74
C ASP A 272 -8.97 -25.87 34.28
N ASN A 273 -8.45 -24.72 33.79
CA ASN A 273 -7.85 -24.64 32.46
C ASN A 273 -6.57 -25.48 32.33
N ASN A 274 -5.72 -25.55 33.37
CA ASN A 274 -4.52 -26.39 33.34
C ASN A 274 -4.83 -27.88 33.40
N PHE A 275 -5.85 -28.26 34.19
CA PHE A 275 -6.33 -29.64 34.22
C PHE A 275 -6.95 -30.08 32.90
N LEU A 276 -7.75 -29.24 32.27
CA LEU A 276 -8.32 -29.47 30.94
C LEU A 276 -7.26 -29.61 29.86
N LYS A 277 -6.20 -28.79 29.90
CA LYS A 277 -5.10 -28.85 28.92
C LYS A 277 -4.38 -30.19 28.90
N GLY A 278 -3.98 -30.72 30.06
CA GLY A 278 -3.32 -31.99 30.15
C GLY A 278 -4.16 -33.14 29.59
N ASN A 279 -5.43 -33.19 29.95
CA ASN A 279 -6.37 -34.22 29.47
C ASN A 279 -6.63 -34.12 27.96
N VAL A 280 -6.66 -32.93 27.37
CA VAL A 280 -6.89 -32.77 25.92
C VAL A 280 -5.70 -33.26 25.11
N LEU A 281 -4.47 -32.96 25.51
CA LEU A 281 -3.26 -33.42 24.82
C LEU A 281 -3.12 -34.93 24.86
N GLU A 282 -3.31 -35.55 26.03
CA GLU A 282 -3.29 -37.02 26.21
C GLU A 282 -4.38 -37.69 25.37
N PHE A 283 -5.62 -37.17 25.42
CA PHE A 283 -6.72 -37.70 24.62
C PHE A 283 -6.45 -37.62 23.12
N LEU A 284 -5.91 -36.50 22.61
CA LEU A 284 -5.54 -36.37 21.20
C LEU A 284 -4.36 -37.28 20.82
N ALA A 285 -3.42 -37.51 21.75
CA ALA A 285 -2.29 -38.43 21.52
C ALA A 285 -2.74 -39.90 21.47
N ASP A 286 -3.80 -40.28 22.16
CA ASP A 286 -4.33 -41.67 22.22
C ASP A 286 -5.22 -42.04 21.00
N LEU A 287 -5.57 -41.07 20.12
CA LEU A 287 -6.32 -41.37 18.89
C LEU A 287 -5.42 -42.12 17.88
N ASP A 288 -5.89 -43.17 17.23
CA ASP A 288 -5.11 -43.98 16.27
C ASP A 288 -4.68 -43.17 15.05
N ASN A 289 -5.53 -42.28 14.58
CA ASN A 289 -5.26 -41.41 13.42
C ASN A 289 -5.81 -39.99 13.63
N LEU A 290 -5.17 -39.02 13.02
CA LEU A 290 -5.55 -37.63 13.17
C LEU A 290 -5.13 -36.79 11.97
N VAL A 291 -6.06 -36.01 11.42
CA VAL A 291 -5.73 -34.94 10.46
C VAL A 291 -5.84 -33.58 11.16
N VAL A 292 -4.74 -32.82 11.13
CA VAL A 292 -4.67 -31.48 11.74
C VAL A 292 -4.74 -30.44 10.66
N PHE A 293 -5.66 -29.49 10.84
CA PHE A 293 -5.79 -28.30 10.02
C PHE A 293 -5.40 -27.06 10.85
N ASN A 294 -4.33 -26.40 10.45
CA ASN A 294 -3.88 -25.17 11.08
C ASN A 294 -4.32 -23.97 10.23
N ASP A 295 -5.24 -23.15 10.73
CA ASP A 295 -5.57 -21.88 10.08
C ASP A 295 -4.57 -20.80 10.51
N GLU A 296 -4.17 -19.94 9.58
CA GLU A 296 -3.12 -18.92 9.72
C GLU A 296 -1.80 -19.47 10.29
N ALA A 297 -1.35 -20.59 9.72
CA ALA A 297 -0.22 -21.40 10.18
C ALA A 297 1.14 -20.68 10.26
N HIS A 298 1.27 -19.43 9.80
CA HIS A 298 2.49 -18.65 9.98
C HIS A 298 2.82 -18.36 11.46
N HIS A 299 1.87 -18.55 12.38
CA HIS A 299 2.10 -18.46 13.82
C HIS A 299 2.77 -19.69 14.43
N ILE A 300 2.82 -20.82 13.73
CA ILE A 300 3.40 -22.07 14.22
C ILE A 300 4.92 -22.06 14.18
N HIS A 301 5.52 -21.18 13.37
CA HIS A 301 6.93 -21.22 13.08
C HIS A 301 7.77 -20.31 13.99
N GLU A 302 9.02 -20.68 14.08
CA GLU A 302 10.12 -20.21 14.92
C GLU A 302 10.10 -18.69 15.26
N VAL A 303 10.18 -18.41 16.56
CA VAL A 303 10.36 -17.05 17.09
C VAL A 303 11.81 -16.89 17.56
N LYS A 304 12.51 -15.83 17.15
CA LYS A 304 13.81 -15.48 17.70
C LYS A 304 13.66 -14.95 19.12
N ARG A 305 14.10 -15.72 20.12
CA ARG A 305 14.24 -15.28 21.50
C ARG A 305 15.74 -15.21 21.85
N GLY A 306 16.23 -14.03 22.27
CA GLY A 306 17.63 -13.87 22.69
C GLY A 306 18.71 -14.11 21.64
N GLY A 307 18.34 -14.14 20.33
CA GLY A 307 19.27 -14.43 19.23
C GLY A 307 19.27 -15.88 18.77
N GLU A 308 18.63 -16.79 19.48
CA GLU A 308 18.42 -18.20 19.10
C GLU A 308 17.04 -18.40 18.47
N ILE A 309 16.95 -19.36 17.56
CA ILE A 309 15.70 -19.75 16.90
C ILE A 309 15.05 -20.84 17.76
N CYS A 310 13.92 -20.51 18.39
CA CYS A 310 13.16 -21.44 19.21
C CYS A 310 11.90 -21.92 18.45
N GLU A 311 11.62 -23.21 18.55
CA GLU A 311 10.37 -23.78 18.07
C GLU A 311 9.21 -23.30 18.95
N VAL A 312 8.09 -22.91 18.32
CA VAL A 312 6.91 -22.44 19.04
C VAL A 312 6.21 -23.63 19.72
N GLU A 313 5.73 -23.42 20.94
CA GLU A 313 5.04 -24.44 21.76
C GLU A 313 3.92 -25.17 21.00
N TRP A 314 3.23 -24.50 20.10
CA TRP A 314 2.21 -25.10 19.26
C TRP A 314 2.75 -26.28 18.43
N GLN A 315 3.90 -26.10 17.72
CA GLN A 315 4.50 -27.18 16.92
C GLN A 315 5.05 -28.28 17.82
N LYS A 316 5.62 -27.99 18.98
CA LYS A 316 6.07 -28.99 19.93
C LYS A 316 4.92 -29.88 20.38
N SER A 317 3.75 -29.32 20.68
CA SER A 317 2.56 -30.07 21.05
C SER A 317 2.08 -30.96 19.91
N LEU A 318 2.11 -30.51 18.66
CA LEU A 318 1.76 -31.31 17.51
C LEU A 318 2.76 -32.47 17.28
N ASN A 319 4.06 -32.23 17.49
CA ASN A 319 5.08 -33.27 17.42
C ASN A 319 4.81 -34.36 18.47
N LYS A 320 4.52 -33.96 19.72
CA LYS A 320 4.18 -34.91 20.79
C LYS A 320 2.92 -35.73 20.47
N ILE A 321 1.89 -35.11 19.88
CA ILE A 321 0.68 -35.80 19.43
C ILE A 321 0.99 -36.80 18.29
N SER A 322 1.95 -36.48 17.41
CA SER A 322 2.27 -37.32 16.23
C SER A 322 3.12 -38.54 16.54
N GLU A 323 3.90 -38.59 17.66
CA GLU A 323 4.91 -39.58 17.98
C GLU A 323 4.43 -41.02 17.95
N ASN A 324 3.17 -41.30 18.29
CA ASN A 324 2.61 -42.64 18.42
C ASN A 324 1.48 -42.96 17.44
N LYS A 325 1.37 -42.19 16.32
CA LYS A 325 0.26 -42.38 15.39
C LYS A 325 0.68 -43.10 14.11
N ASP A 326 -0.13 -44.04 13.69
CA ASP A 326 0.04 -44.75 12.42
C ASP A 326 -0.24 -43.80 11.22
N ASN A 327 -1.20 -42.88 11.38
CA ASN A 327 -1.56 -41.92 10.36
C ASN A 327 -1.79 -40.53 11.01
N PHE A 328 -0.82 -39.65 10.81
CA PHE A 328 -0.89 -38.26 11.22
C PHE A 328 -0.57 -37.36 10.02
N ILE A 329 -1.48 -36.43 9.68
CA ILE A 329 -1.34 -35.51 8.57
C ILE A 329 -1.51 -34.08 9.07
N GLN A 330 -0.59 -33.22 8.74
CA GLN A 330 -0.69 -31.78 9.03
C GLN A 330 -0.93 -30.99 7.75
N ILE A 331 -1.98 -30.15 7.74
CA ILE A 331 -2.33 -29.28 6.62
C ILE A 331 -2.38 -27.84 7.12
N ASP A 332 -1.47 -27.04 6.62
CA ASP A 332 -1.23 -25.68 7.06
C ASP A 332 -1.76 -24.66 6.05
N PHE A 333 -2.70 -23.84 6.47
CA PHE A 333 -3.24 -22.75 5.64
C PHE A 333 -2.65 -21.40 6.05
N SER A 334 -2.06 -20.68 5.10
CA SER A 334 -1.59 -19.30 5.34
C SER A 334 -1.54 -18.48 4.05
N ALA A 335 -1.75 -17.17 4.17
CA ALA A 335 -1.46 -16.23 3.10
C ALA A 335 0.05 -15.95 3.00
N THR A 336 0.75 -15.97 4.14
CA THR A 336 2.16 -15.58 4.29
C THR A 336 3.00 -16.70 4.93
N PRO A 337 3.10 -17.92 4.31
CA PRO A 337 3.85 -19.05 4.87
C PRO A 337 5.37 -18.88 4.68
N TYR A 338 5.92 -17.80 5.22
CA TYR A 338 7.34 -17.49 5.17
C TYR A 338 7.77 -16.62 6.35
N SER A 339 9.05 -16.70 6.71
CA SER A 339 9.74 -15.73 7.55
C SER A 339 10.60 -14.81 6.68
N SER A 340 10.86 -13.58 7.14
CA SER A 340 11.72 -12.64 6.44
C SER A 340 12.91 -12.24 7.30
N THR A 341 14.11 -12.15 6.70
CA THR A 341 15.31 -11.62 7.39
C THR A 341 15.15 -10.13 7.67
N THR A 342 15.67 -9.68 8.82
CA THR A 342 15.76 -8.25 9.17
C THR A 342 16.99 -7.64 8.47
N GLY A 343 16.84 -6.52 7.74
CA GLY A 343 17.96 -5.79 7.10
C GLY A 343 17.58 -5.21 5.73
N LYS A 344 18.56 -4.58 5.06
CA LYS A 344 18.34 -3.92 3.74
C LYS A 344 17.99 -4.90 2.60
N ASN A 345 18.41 -6.17 2.71
CA ASN A 345 18.05 -7.23 1.75
C ASN A 345 17.11 -8.23 2.44
N LYS A 346 15.80 -7.99 2.36
CA LYS A 346 14.77 -8.88 2.90
C LYS A 346 14.64 -10.12 2.02
N VAL A 347 15.12 -11.27 2.48
CA VAL A 347 14.92 -12.56 1.81
C VAL A 347 13.76 -13.29 2.48
N LYS A 348 12.79 -13.74 1.70
CA LYS A 348 11.65 -14.56 2.17
C LYS A 348 12.10 -16.02 2.25
N HIS A 349 12.03 -16.62 3.44
CA HIS A 349 12.27 -18.04 3.68
C HIS A 349 10.93 -18.76 3.80
N TYR A 350 10.51 -19.41 2.73
CA TYR A 350 9.25 -20.14 2.66
C TYR A 350 9.32 -21.46 3.44
N PHE A 351 8.17 -21.91 3.96
CA PHE A 351 8.04 -23.24 4.53
C PHE A 351 8.44 -24.31 3.51
N PRO A 352 9.18 -25.35 3.90
CA PRO A 352 9.70 -26.32 2.94
C PRO A 352 8.61 -27.18 2.28
N TYR A 353 7.41 -27.26 2.84
CA TYR A 353 6.32 -28.12 2.41
C TYR A 353 5.15 -27.36 1.75
N ILE A 354 5.40 -26.21 1.14
CA ILE A 354 4.37 -25.50 0.36
C ILE A 354 4.06 -26.31 -0.90
N ILE A 355 2.79 -26.73 -1.02
CA ILE A 355 2.31 -27.56 -2.13
C ILE A 355 1.35 -26.80 -3.06
N THR A 356 0.89 -25.66 -2.65
CA THR A 356 0.01 -24.78 -3.45
C THR A 356 0.40 -23.32 -3.24
N ASN A 357 0.47 -22.55 -4.32
CA ASN A 357 0.79 -21.13 -4.28
C ASN A 357 -0.21 -20.33 -5.12
N PHE A 358 -1.28 -19.87 -4.47
CA PHE A 358 -2.26 -18.97 -5.08
C PHE A 358 -2.04 -17.55 -4.57
N SER A 359 -1.28 -16.77 -5.36
CA SER A 359 -0.81 -15.44 -4.97
C SER A 359 -1.93 -14.39 -4.92
N LEU A 360 -1.68 -13.29 -4.21
CA LEU A 360 -2.57 -12.14 -4.17
C LEU A 360 -2.78 -11.55 -5.58
N LYS A 361 -1.71 -11.49 -6.38
CA LYS A 361 -1.77 -11.10 -7.79
C LYS A 361 -2.79 -11.93 -8.58
N SER A 362 -2.71 -13.27 -8.48
CA SER A 362 -3.66 -14.16 -9.14
C SER A 362 -5.11 -13.93 -8.67
N ALA A 363 -5.29 -13.70 -7.36
CA ALA A 363 -6.61 -13.43 -6.78
C ALA A 363 -7.23 -12.12 -7.31
N ILE A 364 -6.43 -11.04 -7.41
CA ILE A 364 -6.85 -9.75 -7.96
C ILE A 364 -7.19 -9.87 -9.45
N HIS A 365 -6.31 -10.47 -10.24
CA HIS A 365 -6.55 -10.64 -11.69
C HIS A 365 -7.81 -11.46 -11.99
N LYS A 366 -8.13 -12.46 -11.16
CA LYS A 366 -9.33 -13.29 -11.29
C LYS A 366 -10.58 -12.66 -10.67
N GLY A 367 -10.45 -11.50 -10.05
CA GLY A 367 -11.56 -10.80 -9.42
C GLY A 367 -12.14 -11.49 -8.19
N LEU A 368 -11.36 -12.29 -7.50
CA LEU A 368 -11.76 -12.98 -6.26
C LEU A 368 -11.64 -12.08 -5.03
N VAL A 369 -10.90 -10.99 -5.15
CA VAL A 369 -10.68 -9.96 -4.14
C VAL A 369 -10.71 -8.59 -4.78
N LYS A 370 -10.81 -7.53 -3.96
CA LYS A 370 -10.72 -6.13 -4.40
C LYS A 370 -9.37 -5.85 -5.06
N MET A 371 -9.36 -4.90 -5.98
CA MET A 371 -8.13 -4.27 -6.47
C MET A 371 -7.58 -3.28 -5.45
N ILE A 372 -6.29 -3.00 -5.50
CA ILE A 372 -5.62 -2.08 -4.59
C ILE A 372 -5.27 -0.79 -5.34
N ALA A 373 -5.66 0.33 -4.75
CA ALA A 373 -5.27 1.66 -5.17
C ALA A 373 -4.47 2.34 -4.06
N ILE A 374 -3.37 3.00 -4.42
CA ILE A 374 -2.56 3.76 -3.47
C ILE A 374 -2.81 5.25 -3.70
N ASP A 375 -3.27 5.92 -2.66
CA ASP A 375 -3.48 7.36 -2.68
C ASP A 375 -2.15 8.06 -2.38
N LYS A 376 -1.44 8.50 -3.43
CA LYS A 376 -0.13 9.19 -3.34
C LYS A 376 -0.32 10.67 -2.99
N ARG A 377 0.63 11.21 -2.25
CA ARG A 377 0.63 12.60 -1.79
C ARG A 377 1.78 13.38 -2.40
N ASN A 378 1.63 13.81 -3.65
CA ASN A 378 2.69 14.47 -4.40
C ASN A 378 3.23 15.74 -3.72
N GLU A 379 2.40 16.47 -2.97
CA GLU A 379 2.79 17.72 -2.31
C GLU A 379 3.36 17.51 -0.89
N VAL A 380 2.98 16.43 -0.21
CA VAL A 380 3.43 16.13 1.15
C VAL A 380 4.83 15.51 1.17
N ALA A 381 5.26 14.88 0.08
CA ALA A 381 6.61 14.32 -0.06
C ALA A 381 7.71 15.40 0.05
N SER A 382 7.38 16.67 -0.23
CA SER A 382 8.30 17.80 -0.09
C SER A 382 8.30 18.44 1.31
N MET A 383 7.43 18.02 2.22
CA MET A 383 7.31 18.53 3.58
C MET A 383 7.97 17.59 4.57
N ASP A 384 8.76 18.14 5.49
CA ASP A 384 9.37 17.37 6.58
C ASP A 384 8.34 17.15 7.70
N LEU A 385 7.36 16.25 7.44
CA LEU A 385 6.32 15.89 8.39
C LEU A 385 6.73 14.67 9.20
N ASP A 386 6.56 14.74 10.52
CA ASP A 386 6.64 13.55 11.35
C ASP A 386 5.33 12.75 11.25
N PHE A 387 5.46 11.45 11.01
CA PHE A 387 4.36 10.48 10.90
C PHE A 387 4.27 9.55 12.12
N LYS A 388 4.99 9.88 13.20
CA LYS A 388 4.88 9.19 14.48
C LYS A 388 4.12 10.06 15.46
N ALA A 389 3.33 9.44 16.35
CA ALA A 389 2.66 10.15 17.41
C ALA A 389 3.65 10.95 18.26
N GLU A 390 3.26 12.15 18.67
CA GLU A 390 4.06 13.02 19.51
C GLU A 390 4.21 12.43 20.92
N ARG A 391 5.44 12.38 21.44
CA ARG A 391 5.73 11.69 22.69
C ARG A 391 6.63 12.51 23.60
N GLU A 392 6.28 12.55 24.87
CA GLU A 392 7.16 13.01 25.94
C GLU A 392 7.67 11.77 26.71
N GLY A 393 8.89 11.35 26.41
CA GLY A 393 9.43 10.08 26.90
C GLY A 393 8.63 8.87 26.39
N ARG A 394 7.93 8.17 27.30
CA ARG A 394 7.05 7.02 26.95
C ARG A 394 5.58 7.39 26.80
N LYS A 395 5.20 8.60 27.19
CA LYS A 395 3.81 9.06 27.16
C LYS A 395 3.51 9.67 25.79
N VAL A 396 2.41 9.26 25.17
CA VAL A 396 1.87 9.90 23.94
C VAL A 396 1.15 11.18 24.38
N ILE A 397 1.47 12.31 23.76
CA ILE A 397 0.90 13.61 24.07
C ILE A 397 0.00 14.15 22.96
N GLY A 398 0.20 13.72 21.70
CA GLY A 398 -0.58 14.20 20.59
C GLY A 398 -0.40 13.37 19.31
N LEU A 399 -1.20 13.68 18.30
CA LEU A 399 -1.01 13.20 16.93
C LEU A 399 -0.10 14.16 16.19
N SER A 400 0.87 13.63 15.45
CA SER A 400 1.72 14.45 14.58
C SER A 400 0.97 15.06 13.40
N GLY A 401 1.51 16.13 12.81
CA GLY A 401 0.95 16.75 11.62
C GLY A 401 0.75 15.77 10.46
N GLY A 402 1.72 14.86 10.25
CA GLY A 402 1.62 13.82 9.23
C GLY A 402 0.46 12.84 9.49
N GLN A 403 0.24 12.41 10.73
CA GLN A 403 -0.86 11.52 11.08
C GLN A 403 -2.22 12.20 10.87
N ARG A 404 -2.36 13.47 11.22
CA ARG A 404 -3.60 14.24 11.01
C ARG A 404 -3.93 14.39 9.52
N VAL A 405 -2.92 14.68 8.70
CA VAL A 405 -3.08 14.74 7.24
C VAL A 405 -3.56 13.40 6.67
N MET A 406 -2.98 12.28 7.12
CA MET A 406 -3.41 10.96 6.68
C MET A 406 -4.86 10.66 7.06
N LEU A 407 -5.27 11.01 8.28
CA LEU A 407 -6.65 10.82 8.74
C LEU A 407 -7.65 11.63 7.91
N ARG A 408 -7.35 12.90 7.63
CA ARG A 408 -8.20 13.75 6.79
C ARG A 408 -8.27 13.26 5.35
N ALA A 409 -7.14 12.81 4.79
CA ALA A 409 -7.11 12.19 3.48
C ALA A 409 -8.01 10.95 3.42
N GLY A 410 -7.95 10.12 4.47
CA GLY A 410 -8.83 8.96 4.60
C GLY A 410 -10.31 9.33 4.68
N LEU A 411 -10.67 10.33 5.48
CA LEU A 411 -12.05 10.84 5.60
C LEU A 411 -12.56 11.42 4.28
N ALA A 412 -11.75 12.24 3.61
CA ALA A 412 -12.12 12.81 2.31
C ALA A 412 -12.38 11.71 1.27
N LYS A 413 -11.54 10.67 1.25
CA LYS A 413 -11.74 9.53 0.38
C LYS A 413 -13.00 8.74 0.73
N LEU A 414 -13.25 8.51 2.02
CA LEU A 414 -14.45 7.81 2.50
C LEU A 414 -15.72 8.55 2.07
N ASN A 415 -15.78 9.87 2.20
CA ASN A 415 -16.92 10.69 1.79
C ASN A 415 -17.19 10.57 0.28
N ILE A 416 -16.14 10.61 -0.56
CA ILE A 416 -16.28 10.39 -2.02
C ILE A 416 -16.91 9.03 -2.32
N LEU A 417 -16.45 7.98 -1.62
CA LEU A 417 -16.98 6.63 -1.80
C LEU A 417 -18.41 6.49 -1.27
N GLU A 418 -18.77 7.17 -0.18
CA GLU A 418 -20.15 7.19 0.33
C GLU A 418 -21.12 7.78 -0.71
N GLU A 419 -20.78 8.94 -1.28
CA GLU A 419 -21.59 9.60 -2.31
C GLU A 419 -21.77 8.73 -3.56
N GLU A 420 -20.69 8.10 -4.02
CA GLU A 420 -20.73 7.22 -5.18
C GLU A 420 -21.58 5.96 -4.92
N PHE A 421 -21.36 5.30 -3.78
CA PHE A 421 -22.04 4.04 -3.47
C PHE A 421 -23.53 4.21 -3.13
N GLU A 422 -23.93 5.35 -2.57
CA GLU A 422 -25.34 5.71 -2.40
C GLU A 422 -26.06 5.81 -3.77
N SER A 423 -25.37 6.26 -4.82
CA SER A 423 -25.93 6.36 -6.16
C SER A 423 -26.10 5.01 -6.86
N ILE A 424 -25.26 4.01 -6.51
CA ILE A 424 -25.21 2.72 -7.22
C ILE A 424 -26.05 1.64 -6.50
N GLY A 425 -26.04 1.55 -5.16
CA GLY A 425 -26.67 0.40 -4.53
C GLY A 425 -26.72 0.39 -3.00
N ASN A 426 -26.88 1.49 -2.33
CA ASN A 426 -27.12 1.58 -0.87
C ASN A 426 -26.18 0.71 0.00
N LYS A 427 -24.91 0.59 -0.37
CA LYS A 427 -23.88 -0.06 0.44
C LYS A 427 -22.99 1.00 1.09
N HIS A 428 -22.56 0.72 2.31
CA HIS A 428 -21.86 1.69 3.15
C HIS A 428 -20.38 1.33 3.26
N PRO A 429 -19.46 2.11 2.60
CA PRO A 429 -18.02 1.90 2.73
C PRO A 429 -17.55 2.17 4.15
N LYS A 430 -16.48 1.50 4.58
CA LYS A 430 -15.87 1.65 5.91
C LYS A 430 -14.41 2.02 5.76
N MET A 431 -13.92 2.83 6.69
CA MET A 431 -12.51 3.16 6.83
C MET A 431 -11.88 2.40 7.99
N LEU A 432 -10.73 1.78 7.74
CA LEU A 432 -9.93 1.12 8.77
C LEU A 432 -8.68 1.95 9.06
N ILE A 433 -8.52 2.36 10.32
CA ILE A 433 -7.33 3.06 10.81
C ILE A 433 -6.49 2.10 11.64
N VAL A 434 -5.21 1.96 11.28
CA VAL A 434 -4.26 1.09 11.99
C VAL A 434 -3.28 1.94 12.78
N CYS A 435 -3.44 1.99 14.09
CA CYS A 435 -2.63 2.81 14.99
C CYS A 435 -1.31 2.15 15.38
N GLU A 436 -0.36 2.96 15.86
CA GLU A 436 0.96 2.52 16.33
C GLU A 436 0.86 1.64 17.59
N ASP A 437 0.09 2.10 18.56
CA ASP A 437 -0.16 1.42 19.84
C ASP A 437 -1.52 1.86 20.44
N THR A 438 -1.89 1.21 21.54
CA THR A 438 -3.18 1.45 22.23
C THR A 438 -3.30 2.83 22.86
N ASN A 439 -2.21 3.59 23.07
CA ASN A 439 -2.29 4.93 23.63
C ASN A 439 -2.59 5.99 22.55
N VAL A 440 -2.43 5.64 21.28
CA VAL A 440 -2.73 6.52 20.13
C VAL A 440 -4.22 6.45 19.77
N THR A 441 -4.88 5.31 19.99
CA THR A 441 -6.28 5.13 19.56
C THR A 441 -7.25 6.14 20.15
N PRO A 442 -7.20 6.54 21.46
CA PRO A 442 -8.10 7.55 22.00
C PRO A 442 -7.87 8.94 21.39
N LEU A 443 -6.63 9.25 20.99
CA LEU A 443 -6.31 10.52 20.34
C LEU A 443 -6.86 10.57 18.93
N VAL A 444 -6.79 9.46 18.20
CA VAL A 444 -7.40 9.33 16.88
C VAL A 444 -8.92 9.44 16.97
N SER A 445 -9.54 8.77 17.94
CA SER A 445 -10.98 8.86 18.17
C SER A 445 -11.43 10.30 18.45
N ARG A 446 -10.71 10.99 19.35
CA ARG A 446 -10.98 12.40 19.66
C ARG A 446 -10.81 13.30 18.43
N PHE A 447 -9.72 13.12 17.67
CA PHE A 447 -9.49 13.87 16.45
C PHE A 447 -10.64 13.71 15.44
N LEU A 448 -11.17 12.49 15.28
CA LEU A 448 -12.29 12.23 14.37
C LEU A 448 -13.60 12.89 14.86
N LEU A 449 -13.82 12.96 16.18
CA LEU A 449 -14.94 13.71 16.75
C LEU A 449 -14.80 15.22 16.47
N ASP A 450 -13.58 15.76 16.63
CA ASP A 450 -13.26 17.15 16.31
C ASP A 450 -13.44 17.47 14.81
N GLU A 451 -13.22 16.49 13.91
CA GLU A 451 -13.48 16.59 12.45
C GLU A 451 -14.98 16.43 12.10
N GLY A 452 -15.86 16.25 13.08
CA GLY A 452 -17.32 16.27 12.91
C GLY A 452 -17.99 14.92 12.81
N LEU A 453 -17.30 13.80 13.09
CA LEU A 453 -17.94 12.50 13.25
C LEU A 453 -18.64 12.43 14.62
N SER A 454 -19.70 11.61 14.70
CA SER A 454 -20.38 11.29 15.96
C SER A 454 -19.80 10.02 16.61
N GLU A 455 -20.02 9.83 17.91
CA GLU A 455 -19.50 8.67 18.66
C GLU A 455 -20.01 7.32 18.10
N ASP A 456 -21.21 7.27 17.54
CA ASP A 456 -21.76 6.07 16.92
C ASP A 456 -21.18 5.76 15.54
N GLU A 457 -20.53 6.73 14.89
CA GLU A 457 -19.81 6.54 13.62
C GLU A 457 -18.40 5.96 13.81
N ILE A 458 -17.90 5.93 15.04
CA ILE A 458 -16.54 5.47 15.38
C ILE A 458 -16.62 4.19 16.20
N LEU A 459 -15.93 3.13 15.73
CA LEU A 459 -15.75 1.90 16.48
C LEU A 459 -14.28 1.73 16.86
N GLU A 460 -13.97 1.93 18.12
CA GLU A 460 -12.63 1.72 18.66
C GLU A 460 -12.50 0.28 19.19
N ILE A 461 -11.48 -0.44 18.72
CA ILE A 461 -11.22 -1.82 19.10
C ILE A 461 -9.91 -1.90 19.87
N HIS A 462 -10.02 -2.18 21.18
CA HIS A 462 -8.89 -2.34 22.06
C HIS A 462 -8.41 -3.80 22.09
N SER A 463 -7.09 -3.97 22.11
CA SER A 463 -6.44 -5.25 22.35
C SER A 463 -5.40 -5.11 23.47
N ASN A 464 -5.09 -6.20 24.15
CA ASN A 464 -3.98 -6.21 25.08
C ASN A 464 -2.63 -6.06 24.34
N ARG A 465 -1.50 -5.94 25.08
CA ARG A 465 -0.16 -5.80 24.47
C ARG A 465 0.26 -6.95 23.55
N LYS A 466 -0.41 -8.10 23.62
CA LYS A 466 -0.18 -9.28 22.76
C LYS A 466 -1.12 -9.32 21.56
N GLY A 467 -2.05 -8.36 21.44
CA GLY A 467 -3.03 -8.30 20.35
C GLY A 467 -4.30 -9.14 20.60
N GLU A 468 -4.55 -9.58 21.81
CA GLU A 468 -5.70 -10.38 22.22
C GLU A 468 -6.78 -9.50 22.89
N VAL A 469 -8.05 -9.84 22.71
CA VAL A 469 -9.19 -9.24 23.41
C VAL A 469 -9.67 -10.19 24.49
N SER A 470 -10.07 -9.64 25.64
CA SER A 470 -10.74 -10.46 26.66
C SER A 470 -12.12 -10.91 26.18
N GLU A 471 -12.58 -12.07 26.64
CA GLU A 471 -13.93 -12.59 26.26
C GLU A 471 -15.06 -11.58 26.56
N LYS A 472 -14.94 -10.82 27.62
CA LYS A 472 -15.95 -9.82 28.01
C LYS A 472 -15.98 -8.63 27.05
N GLU A 473 -14.82 -8.13 26.64
CA GLU A 473 -14.70 -7.07 25.63
C GLU A 473 -15.12 -7.58 24.26
N TRP A 474 -14.77 -8.82 23.93
CA TRP A 474 -15.15 -9.45 22.69
C TRP A 474 -16.66 -9.52 22.50
N ASN A 475 -17.42 -9.93 23.53
CA ASN A 475 -18.89 -10.00 23.43
C ASN A 475 -19.53 -8.63 23.15
N SER A 476 -18.96 -7.56 23.69
CA SER A 476 -19.41 -6.19 23.39
C SER A 476 -19.08 -5.76 21.96
N ILE A 477 -17.87 -6.08 21.49
CA ILE A 477 -17.40 -5.76 20.14
C ILE A 477 -18.15 -6.60 19.10
N LYS A 478 -18.39 -7.89 19.39
CA LYS A 478 -19.12 -8.83 18.53
C LYS A 478 -20.50 -8.31 18.15
N GLN A 479 -21.26 -7.78 19.11
CA GLN A 479 -22.58 -7.20 18.82
C GLN A 479 -22.52 -6.01 17.86
N LYS A 480 -21.51 -5.15 18.00
CA LYS A 480 -21.32 -3.97 17.12
C LYS A 480 -20.79 -4.34 15.74
N LEU A 481 -19.95 -5.37 15.66
CA LEU A 481 -19.38 -5.85 14.39
C LEU A 481 -20.34 -6.77 13.62
N PHE A 482 -21.31 -7.36 14.31
CA PHE A 482 -22.27 -8.25 13.70
C PHE A 482 -23.17 -7.47 12.74
N ASN A 483 -23.07 -7.81 11.44
CA ASN A 483 -23.79 -7.12 10.37
C ASN A 483 -23.35 -5.65 10.12
N ILE A 484 -22.16 -5.22 10.56
CA ILE A 484 -21.63 -3.86 10.33
C ILE A 484 -21.73 -3.44 8.86
N ASP A 485 -21.62 -4.38 7.94
CA ASP A 485 -21.72 -4.16 6.50
C ASP A 485 -23.12 -3.67 6.06
N ASN A 486 -24.16 -3.96 6.85
CA ASN A 486 -25.54 -3.60 6.53
C ASN A 486 -25.97 -2.24 7.09
N TYR A 487 -25.15 -1.64 7.95
CA TYR A 487 -25.50 -0.38 8.62
C TYR A 487 -24.57 0.75 8.19
N LYS A 488 -25.10 1.99 8.16
CA LYS A 488 -24.32 3.18 7.87
C LYS A 488 -23.27 3.44 8.95
N SER A 489 -23.65 3.32 10.22
CA SER A 489 -22.74 3.46 11.37
C SER A 489 -22.40 2.08 11.99
N PRO A 490 -21.15 1.89 12.48
CA PRO A 490 -20.02 2.82 12.42
C PRO A 490 -19.40 2.94 11.01
N LYS A 491 -18.84 4.11 10.68
CA LYS A 491 -18.15 4.38 9.42
C LYS A 491 -16.65 4.08 9.52
N VAL A 492 -16.08 4.33 10.70
CA VAL A 492 -14.64 4.24 10.95
C VAL A 492 -14.37 3.19 12.01
N ILE A 493 -13.39 2.32 11.74
CA ILE A 493 -12.89 1.31 12.65
C ILE A 493 -11.45 1.66 13.01
N ILE A 494 -11.17 1.87 14.30
CA ILE A 494 -9.83 2.16 14.82
C ILE A 494 -9.28 0.92 15.50
N SER A 495 -8.08 0.48 15.13
CA SER A 495 -7.44 -0.71 15.69
C SER A 495 -5.91 -0.58 15.73
N VAL A 496 -5.24 -1.30 16.65
CA VAL A 496 -3.78 -1.34 16.74
C VAL A 496 -3.19 -2.57 16.04
N LEU A 497 -3.51 -3.75 16.50
CA LEU A 497 -2.96 -5.01 16.00
C LEU A 497 -4.05 -6.06 15.74
N MET A 498 -5.22 -5.82 16.25
CA MET A 498 -6.24 -6.83 16.47
C MET A 498 -6.99 -7.30 15.25
N LEU A 499 -7.00 -6.48 14.23
CA LEU A 499 -7.58 -6.92 12.96
C LEU A 499 -6.67 -7.89 12.20
N ARG A 500 -5.66 -8.47 12.88
CA ARG A 500 -4.78 -9.46 12.27
C ARG A 500 -5.55 -10.66 11.77
N GLU A 501 -6.59 -11.12 12.52
CA GLU A 501 -7.26 -12.39 12.21
C GLU A 501 -8.74 -12.41 12.63
N GLY A 502 -9.59 -13.07 11.84
CA GLY A 502 -10.95 -13.45 12.22
C GLY A 502 -12.08 -12.45 11.91
N PHE A 503 -11.80 -11.18 11.62
CA PHE A 503 -12.85 -10.22 11.27
C PHE A 503 -13.33 -10.41 9.82
N ASP A 504 -14.62 -10.41 9.63
CA ASP A 504 -15.29 -10.59 8.34
C ASP A 504 -16.08 -9.33 7.96
N VAL A 505 -15.37 -8.24 7.71
CA VAL A 505 -15.95 -6.98 7.25
C VAL A 505 -15.63 -6.84 5.76
N ASN A 506 -16.64 -6.86 4.90
CA ASN A 506 -16.48 -6.79 3.46
C ASN A 506 -16.40 -5.35 2.95
N ASN A 507 -16.98 -4.42 3.70
CA ASN A 507 -17.13 -3.03 3.29
C ASN A 507 -15.93 -2.14 3.61
N ILE A 508 -14.81 -2.67 4.06
CA ILE A 508 -13.58 -1.88 4.21
C ILE A 508 -13.10 -1.47 2.81
N CYS A 509 -13.14 -0.17 2.52
CA CYS A 509 -12.76 0.42 1.24
C CYS A 509 -11.60 1.41 1.37
N VAL A 510 -11.31 1.89 2.58
CA VAL A 510 -10.19 2.81 2.86
C VAL A 510 -9.36 2.26 4.00
N ILE A 511 -8.03 2.25 3.87
CA ILE A 511 -7.08 1.93 4.95
C ILE A 511 -6.16 3.12 5.18
N VAL A 512 -6.07 3.56 6.45
CA VAL A 512 -5.14 4.60 6.91
C VAL A 512 -4.12 3.97 7.86
N PRO A 513 -2.90 3.66 7.38
CA PRO A 513 -1.85 3.07 8.21
C PRO A 513 -1.07 4.16 8.96
N LEU A 514 -1.39 4.41 10.23
CA LEU A 514 -0.64 5.35 11.07
C LEU A 514 0.63 4.73 11.69
N ARG A 515 0.84 3.43 11.49
CA ARG A 515 1.95 2.68 12.07
C ARG A 515 3.11 2.56 11.08
N SER A 516 4.31 2.95 11.51
CA SER A 516 5.55 2.65 10.80
C SER A 516 6.05 1.24 11.12
N THR A 517 5.51 0.17 10.51
CA THR A 517 6.11 -1.15 10.68
C THR A 517 6.97 -1.51 9.49
N GLU A 518 8.18 -2.00 9.76
CA GLU A 518 9.07 -2.56 8.75
C GLU A 518 8.67 -4.00 8.35
N SER A 519 7.65 -4.59 9.00
CA SER A 519 7.21 -5.96 8.73
C SER A 519 6.26 -6.01 7.54
N SER A 520 6.75 -6.47 6.40
CA SER A 520 5.96 -6.74 5.20
C SER A 520 4.79 -7.71 5.45
N ILE A 521 4.98 -8.69 6.34
CA ILE A 521 3.96 -9.68 6.71
C ILE A 521 2.75 -9.01 7.38
N LEU A 522 3.00 -8.12 8.35
CA LEU A 522 1.93 -7.39 9.04
C LEU A 522 1.11 -6.52 8.10
N LEU A 523 1.78 -5.89 7.15
CA LEU A 523 1.12 -5.03 6.18
C LEU A 523 0.27 -5.84 5.20
N GLU A 524 0.82 -6.95 4.68
CA GLU A 524 0.10 -7.87 3.78
C GLU A 524 -1.15 -8.45 4.47
N GLN A 525 -1.08 -8.75 5.77
CA GLN A 525 -2.22 -9.19 6.56
C GLN A 525 -3.27 -8.10 6.77
N THR A 526 -2.84 -6.86 7.05
CA THR A 526 -3.75 -5.72 7.22
C THR A 526 -4.48 -5.38 5.94
N ILE A 527 -3.75 -5.31 4.82
CA ILE A 527 -4.32 -5.08 3.49
C ILE A 527 -5.28 -6.20 3.12
N GLY A 528 -4.90 -7.46 3.40
CA GLY A 528 -5.74 -8.63 3.15
C GLY A 528 -7.14 -8.55 3.74
N ARG A 529 -7.35 -7.79 4.82
CA ARG A 529 -8.67 -7.57 5.42
C ARG A 529 -9.58 -6.68 4.58
N GLY A 530 -9.02 -5.64 3.98
CA GLY A 530 -9.75 -4.74 3.08
C GLY A 530 -10.05 -5.36 1.71
N LEU A 531 -9.41 -6.48 1.36
CA LEU A 531 -9.51 -7.06 0.02
C LEU A 531 -10.78 -7.86 -0.25
N ARG A 532 -11.61 -8.16 0.76
CA ARG A 532 -12.85 -8.91 0.55
C ARG A 532 -13.82 -8.13 -0.33
N LEU A 533 -14.45 -8.83 -1.28
CA LEU A 533 -15.42 -8.22 -2.19
C LEU A 533 -16.63 -7.70 -1.42
N MET A 534 -16.99 -6.46 -1.69
CA MET A 534 -18.19 -5.79 -1.19
C MET A 534 -19.38 -6.02 -2.12
N TRP A 535 -19.14 -5.97 -3.43
CA TRP A 535 -20.14 -6.08 -4.47
C TRP A 535 -20.13 -7.49 -5.06
N ARG A 536 -20.94 -8.40 -4.48
CA ARG A 536 -20.96 -9.83 -4.84
C ARG A 536 -22.10 -10.21 -5.76
N GLU A 537 -23.10 -9.36 -5.90
CA GLU A 537 -24.28 -9.59 -6.69
C GLU A 537 -23.92 -9.66 -8.19
N PRO A 538 -24.55 -10.59 -8.95
CA PRO A 538 -24.21 -10.82 -10.37
C PRO A 538 -24.35 -9.61 -11.25
N GLU A 539 -25.29 -8.72 -10.93
CA GLU A 539 -25.56 -7.49 -11.67
C GLU A 539 -24.35 -6.55 -11.77
N PHE A 540 -23.41 -6.62 -10.82
CA PHE A 540 -22.18 -5.83 -10.83
C PHE A 540 -21.01 -6.50 -11.56
N ASN A 541 -21.13 -7.74 -12.00
CA ASN A 541 -20.00 -8.50 -12.56
C ASN A 541 -19.47 -7.89 -13.85
N GLU A 542 -20.35 -7.37 -14.72
CA GLU A 542 -19.97 -6.74 -15.98
C GLU A 542 -19.19 -5.44 -15.70
N ILE A 543 -19.73 -4.57 -14.87
CA ILE A 543 -19.09 -3.30 -14.45
C ILE A 543 -17.73 -3.56 -13.81
N LYS A 544 -17.62 -4.52 -12.90
CA LYS A 544 -16.36 -4.90 -12.25
C LYS A 544 -15.34 -5.48 -13.23
N THR A 545 -15.80 -6.21 -14.22
CA THR A 545 -14.91 -6.78 -15.26
C THR A 545 -14.36 -5.67 -16.15
N GLU A 546 -15.18 -4.70 -16.50
CA GLU A 546 -14.77 -3.53 -17.26
C GLU A 546 -13.80 -2.65 -16.47
N THR A 547 -14.10 -2.37 -15.20
CA THR A 547 -13.19 -1.67 -14.29
C THR A 547 -11.82 -2.36 -14.17
N ARG A 548 -11.79 -3.70 -14.04
CA ARG A 548 -10.54 -4.46 -14.02
C ARG A 548 -9.78 -4.37 -15.33
N LYS A 549 -10.48 -4.43 -16.45
CA LYS A 549 -9.89 -4.29 -17.78
C LYS A 549 -9.25 -2.91 -17.94
N HIS A 550 -9.95 -1.86 -17.57
CA HIS A 550 -9.44 -0.49 -17.60
C HIS A 550 -8.19 -0.35 -16.74
N LEU A 551 -8.20 -0.87 -15.49
CA LEU A 551 -7.09 -0.76 -14.56
C LEU A 551 -5.90 -1.66 -14.90
N LEU A 552 -6.14 -2.97 -15.10
CA LEU A 552 -5.06 -3.96 -15.18
C LEU A 552 -4.48 -4.09 -16.59
N ILE A 553 -5.30 -3.88 -17.62
CA ILE A 553 -4.91 -4.05 -19.03
C ILE A 553 -4.65 -2.70 -19.68
N GLU A 554 -5.62 -1.79 -19.61
CA GLU A 554 -5.56 -0.50 -20.28
C GLU A 554 -4.83 0.57 -19.46
N LYS A 555 -4.60 0.32 -18.17
CA LYS A 555 -3.98 1.23 -17.19
C LYS A 555 -4.62 2.61 -17.17
N LYS A 556 -5.94 2.67 -17.34
CA LYS A 556 -6.72 3.89 -17.29
C LYS A 556 -7.41 4.06 -15.95
N GLU A 557 -7.79 5.29 -15.64
CA GLU A 557 -8.67 5.61 -14.53
C GLU A 557 -10.02 4.87 -14.68
N PRO A 558 -10.51 4.17 -13.65
CA PRO A 558 -11.78 3.48 -13.71
C PRO A 558 -12.94 4.46 -13.65
N ASP A 559 -14.05 4.13 -14.27
CA ASP A 559 -15.27 4.92 -14.24
C ASP A 559 -16.00 4.85 -12.88
N ASN A 560 -15.60 3.91 -12.02
CA ASN A 560 -16.19 3.70 -10.70
C ASN A 560 -15.19 3.05 -9.73
N TYR A 561 -15.48 3.12 -8.42
CA TYR A 561 -14.65 2.56 -7.35
C TYR A 561 -15.16 1.21 -6.80
N LEU A 562 -16.00 0.50 -7.54
CA LEU A 562 -16.54 -0.79 -7.11
C LEU A 562 -15.41 -1.82 -6.92
N ASP A 563 -15.41 -2.45 -5.73
CA ASP A 563 -14.37 -3.40 -5.35
C ASP A 563 -12.92 -2.88 -5.50
N LEU A 564 -12.72 -1.59 -5.17
CA LEU A 564 -11.42 -0.97 -4.97
C LEU A 564 -11.13 -0.78 -3.48
N LEU A 565 -9.89 -1.04 -3.08
CA LEU A 565 -9.36 -0.75 -1.76
C LEU A 565 -8.35 0.40 -1.86
N SER A 566 -8.71 1.56 -1.33
CA SER A 566 -7.81 2.72 -1.26
C SER A 566 -6.92 2.64 -0.02
N ILE A 567 -5.62 2.75 -0.20
CA ILE A 567 -4.65 2.80 0.89
C ILE A 567 -4.01 4.18 0.88
N ILE A 568 -4.15 4.90 1.99
CA ILE A 568 -3.49 6.20 2.16
C ILE A 568 -2.00 5.98 2.35
N GLU A 569 -1.18 6.58 1.49
CA GLU A 569 0.26 6.37 1.48
C GLU A 569 0.93 6.85 2.77
N HIS A 570 1.78 5.99 3.34
CA HIS A 570 2.69 6.34 4.44
C HIS A 570 4.14 6.35 3.92
N PRO A 571 4.95 7.41 4.14
CA PRO A 571 6.28 7.55 3.52
C PRO A 571 7.26 6.41 3.79
N LYS A 572 7.11 5.71 4.92
CA LYS A 572 7.97 4.56 5.27
C LYS A 572 7.59 3.26 4.56
N PHE A 573 6.51 3.24 3.82
CA PHE A 573 6.05 2.05 3.10
C PHE A 573 6.33 2.10 1.60
N ILE A 574 7.06 3.10 1.12
CA ILE A 574 7.41 3.27 -0.30
C ILE A 574 8.07 2.00 -0.86
N ASP A 575 9.05 1.43 -0.14
CA ASP A 575 9.73 0.20 -0.58
C ASP A 575 8.78 -1.00 -0.65
N PHE A 576 7.80 -1.07 0.24
CA PHE A 576 6.79 -2.14 0.26
C PHE A 576 5.78 -1.95 -0.88
N TYR A 577 5.35 -0.73 -1.15
CA TYR A 577 4.48 -0.43 -2.28
C TYR A 577 5.18 -0.70 -3.61
N ASN A 578 6.46 -0.32 -3.73
CA ASN A 578 7.27 -0.64 -4.91
C ASN A 578 7.37 -2.15 -5.12
N GLN A 579 7.50 -2.94 -4.06
CA GLN A 579 7.48 -4.40 -4.17
C GLN A 579 6.12 -4.92 -4.67
N PHE A 580 5.01 -4.36 -4.26
CA PHE A 580 3.69 -4.73 -4.79
C PHE A 580 3.49 -4.30 -6.24
N ILE A 581 4.05 -3.17 -6.64
CA ILE A 581 4.08 -2.70 -8.03
C ILE A 581 4.92 -3.66 -8.87
N ASP A 582 6.13 -4.01 -8.42
CA ASP A 582 7.02 -4.96 -9.08
C ASP A 582 6.42 -6.36 -9.17
N ASP A 583 5.72 -6.81 -8.12
CA ASP A 583 4.96 -8.06 -8.11
C ASP A 583 3.69 -7.99 -8.98
N GLY A 584 3.32 -6.79 -9.51
CA GLY A 584 2.13 -6.56 -10.33
C GLY A 584 0.81 -6.75 -9.56
N VAL A 585 0.82 -6.53 -8.26
CA VAL A 585 -0.35 -6.57 -7.36
C VAL A 585 -1.06 -5.22 -7.35
N VAL A 586 -0.29 -4.15 -7.43
CA VAL A 586 -0.75 -2.78 -7.56
C VAL A 586 -0.36 -2.29 -8.94
N VAL A 587 -1.29 -1.67 -9.64
CA VAL A 587 -1.01 -1.01 -10.91
C VAL A 587 -0.66 0.43 -10.60
N GLU A 588 0.57 0.83 -10.89
CA GLU A 588 0.92 2.23 -10.98
C GLU A 588 0.35 2.75 -12.30
N ILE A 589 -0.60 3.67 -12.22
CA ILE A 589 -0.99 4.44 -13.39
C ILE A 589 0.05 5.55 -13.47
N ASP A 590 1.02 5.38 -14.34
CA ASP A 590 1.77 6.52 -14.82
C ASP A 590 0.77 7.46 -15.49
N GLU A 591 0.77 8.72 -15.13
CA GLU A 591 0.02 9.74 -15.88
C GLU A 591 0.48 9.77 -17.36
N GLU A 592 1.62 9.15 -17.67
CA GLU A 592 2.17 8.92 -19.01
C GLU A 592 1.80 7.56 -19.64
N ALA A 593 1.28 6.59 -18.88
CA ALA A 593 1.02 5.22 -19.37
C ALA A 593 -0.44 4.93 -19.70
N GLU A 594 -1.16 5.89 -20.25
CA GLU A 594 -2.43 5.58 -20.88
C GLU A 594 -2.21 4.96 -22.26
N ARG A 595 -2.45 3.69 -22.36
CA ARG A 595 -2.68 2.84 -23.54
C ARG A 595 -1.54 1.89 -23.94
N GLY A 596 -1.88 0.64 -23.94
CA GLY A 596 -1.33 -0.41 -24.77
C GLY A 596 -0.43 -1.43 -24.08
N ASN A 597 -0.65 -2.62 -24.45
CA ASN A 597 -0.06 -3.90 -24.06
C ASN A 597 1.32 -3.85 -23.40
N VAL A 598 1.35 -4.38 -22.21
CA VAL A 598 2.47 -4.59 -21.34
C VAL A 598 3.50 -5.55 -21.97
N LEU A 599 4.78 -5.17 -21.91
CA LEU A 599 5.98 -6.00 -22.11
C LEU A 599 6.51 -6.23 -23.55
N GLY A 600 5.82 -5.80 -24.61
CA GLY A 600 6.34 -5.97 -25.97
C GLY A 600 6.74 -4.69 -26.71
N ASP A 601 6.43 -3.51 -26.15
CA ASP A 601 6.48 -2.22 -26.85
C ASP A 601 7.59 -1.26 -26.38
N MET A 602 8.37 -1.66 -25.37
CA MET A 602 9.49 -0.84 -24.89
C MET A 602 10.73 -1.07 -25.72
N ILE A 603 11.17 -0.02 -26.40
CA ILE A 603 12.42 0.01 -27.19
C ILE A 603 13.46 0.89 -26.49
N THR A 604 14.74 0.56 -26.71
CA THR A 604 15.87 1.42 -26.36
C THR A 604 16.39 2.05 -27.63
N VAL A 605 16.33 3.36 -27.71
CA VAL A 605 16.82 4.15 -28.83
C VAL A 605 18.18 4.72 -28.46
N CYS A 606 19.21 4.42 -29.25
CA CYS A 606 20.56 4.96 -29.11
C CYS A 606 20.70 6.27 -29.89
N LEU A 607 21.83 6.96 -29.69
CA LEU A 607 22.23 8.06 -30.57
C LEU A 607 22.37 7.53 -32.01
N ARG A 608 21.98 8.35 -32.98
CA ARG A 608 22.19 8.03 -34.41
C ARG A 608 23.66 8.15 -34.79
N ASP A 609 24.08 7.53 -35.88
CA ASP A 609 25.48 7.49 -36.33
C ASP A 609 26.10 8.88 -36.60
N ASN A 610 25.30 9.88 -36.95
CA ASN A 610 25.72 11.25 -37.24
C ASN A 610 25.12 12.28 -36.29
N TYR A 611 24.95 11.91 -35.02
CA TYR A 611 24.29 12.75 -34.00
C TYR A 611 24.95 14.13 -33.84
N GLU A 612 26.24 14.26 -34.05
CA GLU A 612 26.99 15.52 -33.86
C GLU A 612 26.44 16.67 -34.72
N VAL A 613 25.77 16.36 -35.84
CA VAL A 613 25.13 17.35 -36.72
C VAL A 613 23.89 17.95 -36.06
N TYR A 614 23.23 17.20 -35.22
CA TYR A 614 21.97 17.56 -34.58
C TYR A 614 22.10 17.79 -33.07
N ASP A 615 23.34 17.72 -32.53
CA ASP A 615 23.53 17.87 -31.09
C ASP A 615 23.28 19.30 -30.64
N LEU A 616 22.49 19.42 -29.60
CA LEU A 616 22.21 20.66 -28.91
C LEU A 616 22.76 20.56 -27.49
N TYR A 617 23.05 21.69 -26.86
CA TYR A 617 23.46 21.72 -25.47
C TYR A 617 22.65 22.72 -24.68
N TRP A 618 22.52 22.43 -23.39
CA TRP A 618 21.90 23.32 -22.41
C TRP A 618 22.99 24.15 -21.73
N PRO A 619 22.98 25.50 -21.84
CA PRO A 619 23.92 26.35 -21.13
C PRO A 619 23.51 26.46 -19.67
N LYS A 620 24.18 25.73 -18.79
CA LYS A 620 23.92 25.80 -17.34
C LYS A 620 24.80 26.87 -16.72
N ILE A 621 24.16 27.94 -16.25
CA ILE A 621 24.82 29.06 -15.58
C ILE A 621 24.94 28.67 -14.09
N THR A 622 26.16 28.53 -13.60
CA THR A 622 26.46 28.20 -12.20
C THR A 622 27.30 29.30 -11.59
N MET A 623 27.00 29.63 -10.34
CA MET A 623 27.85 30.51 -9.54
C MET A 623 28.22 29.79 -8.25
N GLU A 624 29.49 29.66 -7.93
CA GLU A 624 29.91 29.30 -6.59
C GLU A 624 29.79 30.52 -5.69
N ARG A 625 28.71 30.65 -4.96
CA ARG A 625 28.62 31.60 -3.84
C ARG A 625 28.78 30.82 -2.53
N GLU A 626 29.85 30.99 -1.85
CA GLU A 626 30.03 30.64 -0.43
C GLU A 626 29.32 31.64 0.51
N GLU A 627 28.60 32.62 0.00
CA GLU A 627 28.08 33.72 0.81
C GLU A 627 26.70 33.43 1.40
N VAL A 628 26.66 33.58 2.73
CA VAL A 628 25.42 33.67 3.52
C VAL A 628 24.69 34.96 3.12
N LEU A 629 23.39 34.87 2.76
CA LEU A 629 22.57 36.05 2.52
C LEU A 629 22.66 37.04 3.69
N LYS A 630 23.09 38.29 3.43
CA LYS A 630 23.21 39.33 4.44
C LYS A 630 21.89 40.06 4.60
N LYS A 631 21.54 40.47 5.82
CA LYS A 631 20.34 41.25 6.12
C LYS A 631 20.20 42.50 5.23
N SER A 632 21.30 43.11 4.78
CA SER A 632 21.30 44.27 3.86
C SER A 632 20.77 43.98 2.46
N GLU A 633 20.71 42.66 2.07
CA GLU A 633 20.22 42.22 0.77
C GLU A 633 18.73 41.85 0.85
N LEU A 634 18.20 41.63 2.05
CA LEU A 634 16.81 41.26 2.32
C LEU A 634 16.00 42.48 2.70
N SER A 635 15.19 43.01 1.75
CA SER A 635 14.31 44.15 2.01
C SER A 635 12.84 43.74 1.94
N ILE A 636 12.03 44.29 2.87
CA ILE A 636 10.57 44.11 2.87
C ILE A 636 9.87 45.05 1.89
N ASP A 637 10.60 46.02 1.29
CA ASP A 637 10.01 47.03 0.42
C ASP A 637 9.36 46.50 -0.84
N SER A 638 9.98 45.43 -1.42
CA SER A 638 9.48 44.77 -2.62
C SER A 638 8.29 43.84 -2.35
N MET A 639 8.04 43.47 -1.08
CA MET A 639 6.99 42.54 -0.71
C MET A 639 5.60 43.22 -0.78
N LYS A 640 4.60 42.46 -1.22
CA LYS A 640 3.21 42.94 -1.31
C LYS A 640 2.49 42.71 0.02
N PRO A 641 1.65 43.68 0.47
CA PRO A 641 0.80 43.47 1.63
C PRO A 641 -0.28 42.41 1.35
N PHE A 642 -0.85 41.90 2.42
CA PHE A 642 -1.99 40.98 2.34
C PHE A 642 -3.25 41.74 1.95
N SER A 643 -4.15 41.13 1.19
CA SER A 643 -5.29 41.82 0.57
C SER A 643 -6.46 42.07 1.53
N VAL A 644 -6.53 41.39 2.67
CA VAL A 644 -7.64 41.49 3.62
C VAL A 644 -7.30 42.47 4.74
N CYS A 645 -8.26 43.31 5.14
CA CYS A 645 -8.07 44.29 6.17
C CYS A 645 -7.93 43.64 7.57
N LEU A 646 -6.97 44.14 8.36
CA LEU A 646 -6.74 43.65 9.73
C LEU A 646 -7.98 43.75 10.63
N GLU A 647 -8.81 44.79 10.48
CA GLU A 647 -10.04 44.99 11.26
C GLU A 647 -11.08 43.88 11.03
N ASP A 648 -11.12 43.31 9.83
CA ASP A 648 -12.04 42.23 9.51
C ASP A 648 -11.54 40.89 10.07
N LEU A 649 -10.23 40.71 10.09
CA LEU A 649 -9.59 39.51 10.67
C LEU A 649 -9.69 39.51 12.21
N GLN A 650 -9.57 40.63 12.89
CA GLN A 650 -9.68 40.73 14.35
C GLN A 650 -11.04 40.31 14.90
N LYS A 651 -12.11 40.36 14.10
CA LYS A 651 -13.46 39.92 14.51
C LYS A 651 -13.60 38.42 14.62
N ILE A 652 -12.65 37.67 14.07
CA ILE A 652 -12.71 36.19 13.92
C ILE A 652 -11.64 35.53 14.76
N LYS A 653 -10.92 36.24 15.61
CA LYS A 653 -9.82 35.73 16.44
C LYS A 653 -10.28 34.59 17.35
N GLY A 654 -9.61 33.43 17.28
CA GLY A 654 -9.89 32.30 18.13
C GLY A 654 -9.39 32.45 19.57
N GLU A 655 -9.82 31.52 20.44
CA GLU A 655 -9.45 31.50 21.86
C GLU A 655 -8.10 30.74 22.08
N SER A 656 -7.55 30.86 23.29
CA SER A 656 -6.31 30.17 23.68
C SER A 656 -6.54 28.67 23.73
N GLY A 657 -5.75 27.92 22.96
CA GLY A 657 -5.84 26.47 22.85
C GLY A 657 -6.50 25.97 21.55
N ASP A 658 -7.03 26.87 20.75
CA ASP A 658 -7.57 26.52 19.44
C ASP A 658 -6.45 26.08 18.49
N ILE A 659 -6.76 25.06 17.70
CA ILE A 659 -5.89 24.57 16.64
C ILE A 659 -6.32 25.27 15.35
N PHE A 660 -5.40 26.00 14.74
CA PHE A 660 -5.66 26.71 13.50
C PHE A 660 -5.10 25.96 12.30
N GLU A 661 -5.94 25.75 11.32
CA GLU A 661 -5.59 25.11 10.06
C GLU A 661 -5.10 26.14 9.06
N SER A 662 -4.00 25.85 8.39
CA SER A 662 -3.34 26.85 7.57
C SER A 662 -3.22 26.50 6.09
N GLN A 663 -3.47 25.27 5.68
CA GLN A 663 -3.18 24.88 4.31
C GLN A 663 -4.09 23.77 3.75
N GLU A 664 -4.57 23.95 2.52
CA GLU A 664 -5.12 22.88 1.70
C GLU A 664 -4.00 22.09 1.04
N ILE A 665 -4.05 20.76 1.18
CA ILE A 665 -3.15 19.82 0.52
C ILE A 665 -3.92 19.08 -0.57
N THR A 666 -3.37 19.06 -1.77
CA THR A 666 -3.89 18.22 -2.84
C THR A 666 -3.36 16.82 -2.69
N VAL A 667 -4.25 15.85 -2.48
CA VAL A 667 -3.93 14.43 -2.49
C VAL A 667 -4.19 13.92 -3.90
N SER A 668 -3.15 13.43 -4.56
CA SER A 668 -3.26 12.76 -5.84
C SER A 668 -3.37 11.27 -5.62
N THR A 669 -4.38 10.63 -6.23
CA THR A 669 -4.58 9.19 -6.21
C THR A 669 -4.34 8.64 -7.60
N GLN A 670 -4.29 7.32 -7.74
CA GLN A 670 -4.29 6.68 -9.05
C GLN A 670 -5.51 7.09 -9.91
N PHE A 671 -6.60 7.53 -9.27
CA PHE A 671 -7.90 7.73 -9.91
C PHE A 671 -8.48 9.12 -9.67
N GLY A 672 -7.66 10.13 -9.43
CA GLY A 672 -8.15 11.49 -9.25
C GLY A 672 -7.41 12.28 -8.20
N ARG A 673 -7.83 13.53 -8.02
CA ARG A 673 -7.26 14.47 -7.06
C ARG A 673 -8.37 15.01 -6.16
N TYR A 674 -8.10 15.07 -4.87
CA TYR A 674 -8.98 15.74 -3.91
C TYR A 674 -8.17 16.61 -2.95
N ARG A 675 -8.83 17.60 -2.35
CA ARG A 675 -8.19 18.54 -1.44
C ARG A 675 -8.46 18.15 0.01
N VAL A 676 -7.45 18.28 0.84
CA VAL A 676 -7.52 18.02 2.27
C VAL A 676 -6.96 19.23 3.01
N ILE A 677 -7.66 19.66 4.05
CA ILE A 677 -7.16 20.71 4.94
C ILE A 677 -6.13 20.09 5.89
N SER A 678 -4.98 20.73 6.03
CA SER A 678 -3.88 20.23 6.85
C SER A 678 -3.53 21.22 7.96
N GLU A 679 -3.35 20.69 9.15
CA GLU A 679 -2.79 21.41 10.32
C GLU A 679 -1.26 21.46 10.27
N LEU A 680 -0.68 21.91 9.19
CA LEU A 680 0.78 21.98 9.07
C LEU A 680 1.43 22.93 10.09
N PHE A 681 0.65 23.83 10.65
CA PHE A 681 1.11 24.83 11.59
C PHE A 681 0.23 24.87 12.83
N THR A 682 0.66 24.19 13.87
CA THR A 682 0.23 24.44 15.24
C THR A 682 1.34 25.21 15.95
N SER A 683 1.04 26.26 16.66
CA SER A 683 2.04 27.00 17.40
C SER A 683 1.49 27.48 18.73
N GLU A 684 2.27 27.30 19.79
CA GLU A 684 1.91 27.74 21.15
C GLU A 684 2.39 29.17 21.44
N SER A 685 3.27 29.70 20.58
CA SER A 685 3.83 31.06 20.74
C SER A 685 4.20 31.67 19.38
N TYR A 686 4.31 33.01 19.35
CA TYR A 686 4.77 33.73 18.16
C TYR A 686 6.21 33.34 17.76
N ASN A 687 7.09 33.09 18.72
CA ASN A 687 8.46 32.65 18.43
C ASN A 687 8.51 31.26 17.78
N GLU A 688 7.64 30.37 18.23
CA GLU A 688 7.50 29.05 17.61
C GLU A 688 6.93 29.17 16.20
N PHE A 689 5.95 30.04 16.00
CA PHE A 689 5.41 30.36 14.67
C PHE A 689 6.53 30.83 13.72
N LEU A 690 7.34 31.81 14.12
CA LEU A 690 8.46 32.29 13.30
C LEU A 690 9.46 31.15 12.97
N SER A 691 9.81 30.31 13.95
CA SER A 691 10.70 29.18 13.73
C SER A 691 10.12 28.16 12.74
N LYS A 692 8.82 27.89 12.81
CA LYS A 692 8.15 26.99 11.88
C LYS A 692 8.08 27.57 10.46
N ILE A 693 7.82 28.88 10.32
CA ILE A 693 7.86 29.56 9.02
C ILE A 693 9.27 29.51 8.41
N VAL A 694 10.31 29.79 9.20
CA VAL A 694 11.72 29.69 8.75
C VAL A 694 12.04 28.29 8.27
N ASN A 695 11.70 27.26 9.06
CA ASN A 695 11.93 25.87 8.67
C ASN A 695 11.17 25.49 7.39
N LEU A 696 9.95 25.98 7.24
CA LEU A 696 9.16 25.77 6.04
C LEU A 696 9.81 26.39 4.79
N ILE A 697 10.36 27.59 4.91
CA ILE A 697 11.04 28.27 3.81
C ILE A 697 12.37 27.59 3.51
N THR A 698 13.20 27.35 4.52
CA THR A 698 14.55 26.79 4.34
C THR A 698 14.53 25.36 3.83
N SER A 699 13.59 24.52 4.29
CA SER A 699 13.43 23.14 3.78
C SER A 699 13.13 23.06 2.29
N ARG A 700 12.54 24.09 1.71
CA ARG A 700 12.20 24.17 0.28
C ARG A 700 13.37 24.48 -0.63
N PHE A 701 14.42 25.13 -0.09
CA PHE A 701 15.64 25.47 -0.83
C PHE A 701 16.76 24.41 -0.67
N ILE A 702 16.56 23.39 0.18
CA ILE A 702 17.49 22.28 0.38
C ILE A 702 17.08 21.12 -0.54
N PRO A 703 17.97 20.57 -1.39
CA PRO A 703 17.63 19.42 -2.23
C PRO A 703 17.32 18.19 -1.37
N VAL A 704 16.22 17.50 -1.68
CA VAL A 704 15.75 16.29 -0.96
C VAL A 704 16.73 15.10 -1.10
N ASP A 705 17.57 15.10 -2.12
CA ASP A 705 18.57 14.05 -2.38
C ASP A 705 20.00 14.54 -2.09
N LYS A 706 20.50 14.16 -0.93
CA LYS A 706 21.86 14.47 -0.47
C LYS A 706 22.98 13.88 -1.34
N THR A 707 22.65 12.97 -2.26
CA THR A 707 23.64 12.30 -3.12
C THR A 707 23.87 13.01 -4.45
N LYS A 708 22.99 13.93 -4.85
CA LYS A 708 23.12 14.69 -6.09
C LYS A 708 23.47 16.16 -5.79
N LYS A 709 24.76 16.47 -5.80
CA LYS A 709 25.28 17.85 -5.79
C LYS A 709 24.94 18.56 -7.12
N ILE A 710 23.69 18.98 -7.30
CA ILE A 710 23.29 19.59 -8.57
C ILE A 710 23.12 21.12 -8.49
N TYR A 711 23.06 21.71 -7.28
CA TYR A 711 22.97 23.17 -7.12
C TYR A 711 23.80 23.67 -5.95
N PRO A 712 24.33 24.93 -6.02
CA PRO A 712 24.89 25.54 -4.84
C PRO A 712 23.83 25.62 -3.75
N ILE A 713 24.15 25.04 -2.61
CA ILE A 713 23.28 25.10 -1.42
C ILE A 713 23.37 26.54 -0.93
N MET A 714 22.26 27.28 -1.02
CA MET A 714 22.20 28.63 -0.46
C MET A 714 22.23 28.54 1.07
N GLN A 715 23.26 29.00 1.71
CA GLN A 715 23.32 29.12 3.15
C GLN A 715 22.50 30.34 3.58
N ILE A 716 21.32 30.10 4.11
CA ILE A 716 20.47 31.14 4.67
C ILE A 716 20.73 31.26 6.15
N ASN A 717 21.09 32.46 6.63
CA ASN A 717 21.18 32.72 8.06
C ASN A 717 19.75 32.75 8.63
N ASN A 718 19.38 31.70 9.36
CA ASN A 718 18.04 31.56 9.95
C ASN A 718 17.70 32.72 10.88
N ALA A 719 18.66 33.32 11.59
CA ALA A 719 18.42 34.44 12.48
C ALA A 719 18.05 35.72 11.71
N GLU A 720 18.68 35.96 10.57
CA GLU A 720 18.36 37.10 9.70
C GLU A 720 17.01 36.91 9.00
N LEU A 721 16.71 35.66 8.61
CA LEU A 721 15.42 35.31 8.03
C LEU A 721 14.28 35.47 9.04
N VAL A 722 14.47 35.08 10.32
CA VAL A 722 13.49 35.36 11.37
C VAL A 722 13.24 36.87 11.50
N GLY A 723 14.31 37.69 11.50
CA GLY A 723 14.19 39.15 11.57
C GLY A 723 13.44 39.72 10.39
N LEU A 724 13.68 39.24 9.16
CA LEU A 724 12.96 39.69 7.96
C LEU A 724 11.45 39.35 8.02
N ILE A 725 11.13 38.11 8.47
CA ILE A 725 9.74 37.67 8.59
C ILE A 725 9.01 38.53 9.67
N ASP A 726 9.64 38.77 10.81
CA ASP A 726 9.08 39.60 11.88
C ASP A 726 8.88 41.04 11.40
N ASP A 727 9.86 41.66 10.73
CA ASP A 727 9.74 42.99 10.15
C ASP A 727 8.61 43.05 9.10
N TYR A 728 8.49 42.05 8.25
CA TYR A 728 7.41 41.96 7.26
C TYR A 728 6.04 41.87 7.93
N ILE A 729 5.88 41.02 8.94
CA ILE A 729 4.62 40.83 9.67
C ILE A 729 4.22 42.14 10.39
N ARG A 730 5.19 42.80 11.04
CA ARG A 730 4.91 44.02 11.83
C ARG A 730 4.62 45.24 11.00
N PHE A 731 5.33 45.41 9.89
CA PHE A 731 5.34 46.70 9.21
C PHE A 731 4.74 46.69 7.82
N LYS A 732 4.60 45.54 7.16
CA LYS A 732 4.20 45.44 5.77
C LYS A 732 2.97 44.57 5.49
N LEU A 733 2.82 43.46 6.21
CA LEU A 733 1.81 42.44 5.92
C LEU A 733 0.38 43.01 5.81
N PHE A 734 -0.02 43.86 6.74
CA PHE A 734 -1.37 44.44 6.76
C PHE A 734 -1.40 45.91 6.30
N ASN A 735 -0.32 46.38 5.68
CA ASN A 735 -0.15 47.76 5.26
C ASN A 735 -0.35 48.79 6.37
N GLN A 736 -0.14 48.37 7.62
CA GLN A 736 -0.18 49.16 8.86
C GLN A 736 0.66 48.47 9.92
N GLU A 737 1.01 49.19 10.97
CA GLU A 737 1.75 48.62 12.08
C GLU A 737 0.91 47.56 12.81
N PHE A 738 1.47 46.38 12.99
CA PHE A 738 0.85 45.22 13.63
C PHE A 738 1.78 44.66 14.72
N ASP A 739 1.32 44.66 15.98
CA ASP A 739 2.06 44.02 17.05
C ASP A 739 1.50 42.60 17.33
N PRO A 740 2.23 41.57 16.94
CA PRO A 740 1.80 40.18 17.14
C PRO A 740 1.74 39.77 18.61
N MET A 741 2.44 40.47 19.51
CA MET A 741 2.54 40.09 20.94
C MET A 741 1.38 40.65 21.77
N VAL A 742 0.74 41.75 21.36
CA VAL A 742 -0.35 42.35 22.11
C VAL A 742 -1.61 41.51 22.01
N ASN A 743 -2.12 41.03 23.15
CA ASN A 743 -3.34 40.20 23.23
C ASN A 743 -3.32 38.98 22.32
N ASP A 744 -2.17 38.33 22.16
CA ASP A 744 -1.98 37.15 21.27
C ASP A 744 -2.45 37.39 19.82
N ASN A 745 -2.26 38.62 19.30
CA ASN A 745 -2.64 38.95 17.92
C ASN A 745 -2.00 38.04 16.87
N TRP A 746 -0.84 37.44 17.16
CA TRP A 746 -0.17 36.48 16.26
C TRP A 746 -1.08 35.32 15.84
N ARG A 747 -2.14 35.02 16.60
CA ARG A 747 -3.13 33.98 16.27
C ARG A 747 -3.93 34.31 15.00
N ILE A 748 -4.04 35.55 14.63
CA ILE A 748 -4.70 36.02 13.39
C ILE A 748 -3.96 35.45 12.17
N LEU A 749 -2.64 35.21 12.27
CA LEU A 749 -1.82 34.69 11.18
C LEU A 749 -2.17 33.27 10.78
N PHE A 750 -2.87 32.51 11.64
CA PHE A 750 -3.28 31.12 11.38
C PHE A 750 -4.63 30.97 10.68
N MET A 751 -5.29 32.05 10.33
CA MET A 751 -6.62 31.97 9.72
C MET A 751 -6.54 31.28 8.36
N SER A 752 -7.12 30.07 8.29
CA SER A 752 -7.01 29.17 7.16
C SER A 752 -7.71 29.66 5.91
N LYS A 753 -8.89 30.25 6.07
CA LYS A 753 -9.70 30.72 4.94
C LYS A 753 -8.98 31.75 4.07
N GLU A 754 -8.10 32.52 4.68
CA GLU A 754 -7.42 33.67 4.04
C GLU A 754 -6.00 33.30 3.60
N SER A 755 -5.50 32.10 3.94
CA SER A 755 -4.17 31.62 3.56
C SER A 755 -3.02 32.60 3.86
N ILE A 756 -3.04 33.27 5.01
CA ILE A 756 -2.03 34.29 5.40
C ILE A 756 -0.63 33.71 5.43
N ILE A 757 -0.47 32.50 5.99
CA ILE A 757 0.81 31.81 6.05
C ILE A 757 1.36 31.57 4.65
N ASN A 758 0.52 31.11 3.72
CA ASN A 758 0.93 30.91 2.33
C ASN A 758 1.37 32.23 1.68
N HIS A 759 0.68 33.33 1.99
CA HIS A 759 1.06 34.63 1.49
C HIS A 759 2.44 35.07 2.04
N ILE A 760 2.67 34.92 3.35
CA ILE A 760 3.97 35.24 3.98
C ILE A 760 5.08 34.40 3.32
N VAL A 761 4.89 33.10 3.25
CA VAL A 761 5.87 32.17 2.64
C VAL A 761 6.14 32.54 1.19
N LYS A 762 5.10 32.85 0.42
CA LYS A 762 5.24 33.25 -0.99
C LYS A 762 6.05 34.54 -1.12
N GLN A 763 5.76 35.59 -0.35
CA GLN A 763 6.49 36.87 -0.44
C GLN A 763 7.98 36.68 -0.07
N ILE A 764 8.28 35.97 1.01
CA ILE A 764 9.66 35.71 1.44
C ILE A 764 10.38 34.82 0.41
N SER A 765 9.74 33.76 -0.09
CA SER A 765 10.33 32.89 -1.12
C SER A 765 10.63 33.63 -2.42
N HIS A 766 9.79 34.59 -2.83
CA HIS A 766 10.09 35.46 -3.98
C HIS A 766 11.33 36.30 -3.78
N VAL A 767 11.47 36.96 -2.62
CA VAL A 767 12.67 37.76 -2.33
C VAL A 767 13.95 36.92 -2.35
N ILE A 768 13.91 35.72 -1.73
CA ILE A 768 15.05 34.81 -1.74
C ILE A 768 15.33 34.34 -3.17
N TYR A 769 14.31 34.01 -3.94
CA TYR A 769 14.43 33.61 -5.34
C TYR A 769 15.04 34.72 -6.22
N ASP A 770 14.53 35.96 -6.07
CA ASP A 770 15.02 37.12 -6.83
C ASP A 770 16.50 37.40 -6.54
N ILE A 771 16.92 37.32 -5.27
CA ILE A 771 18.32 37.50 -4.88
C ILE A 771 19.20 36.40 -5.50
N HIS A 772 18.72 35.16 -5.49
CA HIS A 772 19.43 34.03 -6.09
C HIS A 772 19.50 34.13 -7.63
N HIS A 773 18.48 34.70 -8.26
CA HIS A 773 18.41 34.86 -9.71
C HIS A 773 19.11 36.16 -10.22
N ASN A 774 19.31 37.19 -9.39
CA ASN A 774 20.09 38.39 -9.74
C ASN A 774 21.59 38.09 -9.65
N VAL A 775 22.05 37.21 -10.55
CA VAL A 775 23.44 36.82 -10.69
C VAL A 775 24.13 37.76 -11.65
N ASP A 776 25.28 38.30 -11.29
CA ASP A 776 26.16 38.98 -12.23
C ASP A 776 26.80 37.95 -13.19
N ILE A 777 26.33 37.95 -14.45
CA ILE A 777 26.71 37.00 -15.48
C ILE A 777 28.18 37.05 -15.78
N ASN A 778 28.85 38.16 -15.49
CA ASN A 778 30.30 38.32 -15.70
C ASN A 778 31.14 37.50 -14.70
N GLU A 779 30.58 37.09 -13.58
CA GLU A 779 31.22 36.27 -12.57
C GLU A 779 30.75 34.80 -12.59
N ALA A 780 29.80 34.46 -13.47
CA ALA A 780 29.22 33.13 -13.57
C ALA A 780 30.05 32.17 -14.40
N GLU A 781 30.13 30.92 -14.00
CA GLU A 781 30.69 29.82 -14.77
C GLU A 781 29.60 29.19 -15.64
N VAL A 782 29.87 29.03 -16.92
CA VAL A 782 28.93 28.46 -17.89
C VAL A 782 29.38 27.06 -18.26
N ASN A 783 28.55 26.08 -17.84
CA ASN A 783 28.78 24.69 -18.19
C ASN A 783 27.84 24.29 -19.35
N LYS A 784 28.38 23.87 -20.47
CA LYS A 784 27.66 23.38 -21.65
C LYS A 784 27.41 21.88 -21.47
N ILE A 785 26.16 21.49 -21.25
CA ILE A 785 25.79 20.09 -21.08
C ILE A 785 25.10 19.65 -22.38
N SER A 786 25.74 18.78 -23.15
CA SER A 786 25.21 18.26 -24.40
C SER A 786 24.08 17.25 -24.14
N PHE A 787 23.05 17.29 -25.01
CA PHE A 787 21.99 16.28 -24.95
C PHE A 787 22.53 14.89 -25.36
N SER A 788 23.59 14.82 -26.13
CA SER A 788 24.31 13.58 -26.48
C SER A 788 25.05 12.93 -25.32
N ASP A 789 25.23 13.61 -24.18
CA ASP A 789 25.70 12.98 -22.93
C ASP A 789 24.76 11.88 -22.44
N VAL A 790 23.52 11.90 -22.89
CA VAL A 790 22.53 10.83 -22.67
C VAL A 790 22.55 9.89 -23.86
N LEU A 791 23.26 8.77 -23.73
CA LEU A 791 23.53 7.85 -24.86
C LEU A 791 22.29 7.07 -25.32
N THR A 792 21.32 6.87 -24.44
CA THR A 792 20.14 6.03 -24.74
C THR A 792 18.88 6.56 -24.07
N LEU A 793 17.76 6.48 -24.78
CA LEU A 793 16.42 6.71 -24.25
C LEU A 793 15.59 5.42 -24.30
N ARG A 794 14.86 5.11 -23.22
CA ARG A 794 13.84 4.07 -23.23
C ARG A 794 12.49 4.72 -23.51
N MET A 795 11.79 4.21 -24.51
CA MET A 795 10.48 4.73 -24.90
C MET A 795 9.60 3.61 -25.45
N ARG A 796 8.32 3.89 -25.58
CA ARG A 796 7.36 2.96 -26.18
C ARG A 796 7.35 3.13 -27.70
N GLU A 797 7.46 2.05 -28.44
CA GLU A 797 7.47 2.07 -29.90
C GLU A 797 6.20 2.71 -30.48
N ASN A 798 5.03 2.32 -29.94
CA ASN A 798 3.73 2.81 -30.40
C ASN A 798 3.47 4.29 -30.05
N TYR A 799 4.23 4.86 -29.12
CA TYR A 799 4.14 6.27 -28.68
C TYR A 799 5.44 7.03 -28.95
N SER A 800 6.07 6.70 -30.04
CA SER A 800 7.24 7.39 -30.54
C SER A 800 7.11 7.61 -32.06
N VAL A 801 7.82 8.59 -32.55
CA VAL A 801 7.82 8.99 -33.97
C VAL A 801 9.27 8.94 -34.47
N ASP A 802 9.46 8.38 -35.68
CA ASP A 802 10.74 8.42 -36.38
C ASP A 802 11.05 9.87 -36.78
N VAL A 803 12.25 10.33 -36.49
CA VAL A 803 12.70 11.69 -36.79
C VAL A 803 14.06 11.67 -37.47
N SER A 804 14.32 12.69 -38.25
CA SER A 804 15.57 12.83 -39.01
C SER A 804 16.50 13.92 -38.49
N LYS A 805 15.98 14.90 -37.75
CA LYS A 805 16.70 16.10 -37.29
C LYS A 805 16.92 16.16 -35.78
N SER A 806 17.02 15.01 -35.14
CA SER A 806 17.36 14.88 -33.73
C SER A 806 18.56 13.96 -33.54
N ILE A 807 19.22 14.05 -32.38
CA ILE A 807 20.31 13.13 -32.02
C ILE A 807 19.85 11.68 -31.88
N TYR A 808 18.55 11.44 -31.61
CA TYR A 808 17.96 10.10 -31.60
C TYR A 808 17.15 9.84 -32.86
N GLU A 809 17.05 8.58 -33.27
CA GLU A 809 16.26 8.19 -34.46
C GLU A 809 14.76 8.30 -34.24
N ARG A 810 14.33 8.27 -32.99
CA ARG A 810 12.91 8.37 -32.57
C ARG A 810 12.76 9.29 -31.36
N LEU A 811 11.65 10.00 -31.27
CA LEU A 811 11.26 10.82 -30.11
C LEU A 811 9.91 10.36 -29.54
N PRO A 812 9.76 10.34 -28.21
CA PRO A 812 8.53 9.94 -27.56
C PRO A 812 7.49 11.07 -27.57
N TYR A 813 6.22 10.72 -27.52
CA TYR A 813 5.12 11.63 -27.24
C TYR A 813 4.16 11.01 -26.21
N PRO A 814 3.41 11.81 -25.43
CA PRO A 814 2.49 11.30 -24.42
C PRO A 814 1.41 10.41 -25.04
N SER A 815 1.15 9.28 -24.40
CA SER A 815 0.10 8.35 -24.81
C SER A 815 -1.31 8.93 -24.66
N ASN A 816 -1.48 9.85 -23.70
CA ASN A 816 -2.74 10.55 -23.43
C ASN A 816 -2.65 11.99 -23.94
N LYS A 817 -3.60 12.40 -24.78
CA LYS A 817 -3.64 13.74 -25.38
C LYS A 817 -2.37 14.14 -26.16
N GLY A 818 -1.51 13.18 -26.48
CA GLY A 818 -0.25 13.40 -27.18
C GLY A 818 -0.38 13.70 -28.68
N GLY A 819 -1.60 13.79 -29.22
CA GLY A 819 -1.83 14.08 -30.63
C GLY A 819 -1.24 15.41 -31.08
N PHE A 820 -1.31 16.44 -30.23
CA PHE A 820 -0.72 17.76 -30.52
C PHE A 820 0.82 17.70 -30.52
N GLU A 821 1.44 17.11 -29.51
CA GLU A 821 2.90 16.98 -29.47
C GLU A 821 3.43 16.11 -30.61
N LYS A 822 2.75 15.01 -30.94
CA LYS A 822 3.05 14.18 -32.11
C LYS A 822 3.05 15.00 -33.39
N ALA A 823 1.98 15.75 -33.63
CA ALA A 823 1.84 16.60 -34.81
C ALA A 823 2.94 17.68 -34.88
N PHE A 824 3.31 18.24 -33.72
CA PHE A 824 4.42 19.20 -33.62
C PHE A 824 5.76 18.57 -33.94
N ILE A 825 6.05 17.35 -33.46
CA ILE A 825 7.28 16.61 -33.79
C ILE A 825 7.36 16.35 -35.30
N GLU A 826 6.28 15.82 -35.90
CA GLU A 826 6.22 15.50 -37.32
C GLU A 826 6.39 16.75 -38.20
N ALA A 827 5.72 17.84 -37.83
CA ALA A 827 5.83 19.11 -38.52
C ALA A 827 7.25 19.72 -38.43
N THR A 828 7.85 19.63 -37.23
CA THR A 828 9.21 20.14 -36.95
C THR A 828 10.29 19.36 -37.74
N ASP A 829 10.15 18.03 -37.77
CA ASP A 829 11.05 17.17 -38.54
C ASP A 829 10.95 17.39 -40.05
N SER A 830 9.78 17.64 -40.56
CA SER A 830 9.50 17.83 -41.99
C SER A 830 9.86 19.25 -42.52
N ASP A 831 9.95 20.26 -41.69
CA ASP A 831 10.27 21.64 -42.07
C ASP A 831 11.79 21.77 -42.40
N SER A 832 12.11 22.02 -43.67
CA SER A 832 13.52 22.14 -44.18
C SER A 832 14.34 23.25 -43.53
N ARG A 833 13.72 24.20 -42.86
CA ARG A 833 14.37 25.32 -42.16
C ARG A 833 14.84 24.98 -40.75
N VAL A 834 14.32 23.89 -40.13
CA VAL A 834 14.75 23.43 -38.84
C VAL A 834 16.08 22.69 -38.97
N ASP A 835 17.08 23.13 -38.21
CA ASP A 835 18.42 22.56 -38.18
C ASP A 835 18.49 21.32 -37.28
N ALA A 836 18.00 21.46 -36.06
CA ALA A 836 17.94 20.38 -35.06
C ALA A 836 16.87 20.63 -34.03
N PHE A 837 16.34 19.58 -33.45
CA PHE A 837 15.42 19.69 -32.31
C PHE A 837 15.45 18.45 -31.40
N ILE A 838 15.05 18.62 -30.17
CA ILE A 838 14.93 17.53 -29.19
C ILE A 838 13.71 17.71 -28.32
N LYS A 839 13.08 16.59 -27.98
CA LYS A 839 12.09 16.55 -26.88
C LYS A 839 12.84 16.31 -25.57
N ILE A 840 12.62 17.22 -24.61
CA ILE A 840 13.23 17.13 -23.29
C ILE A 840 12.45 16.10 -22.46
N ASN A 841 13.19 15.19 -21.83
CA ASN A 841 12.65 14.19 -20.93
C ASN A 841 13.18 14.43 -19.52
N GLU A 842 12.31 14.66 -18.55
CA GLU A 842 12.67 15.01 -17.17
C GLU A 842 13.54 13.95 -16.45
N HIS A 843 13.40 12.67 -16.81
CA HIS A 843 14.16 11.59 -16.19
C HIS A 843 15.58 11.44 -16.74
N TYR A 844 15.77 11.75 -18.02
CA TYR A 844 17.05 11.60 -18.70
C TYR A 844 17.81 12.92 -18.86
N HIS A 845 17.09 14.00 -19.22
CA HIS A 845 17.64 15.32 -19.43
C HIS A 845 17.48 16.23 -18.21
N ASN A 846 17.81 15.71 -17.02
CA ASN A 846 17.61 16.38 -15.72
C ASN A 846 18.41 17.70 -15.57
N PHE A 847 19.35 17.97 -16.47
CA PHE A 847 20.10 19.19 -16.54
C PHE A 847 19.35 20.35 -17.24
N ALA A 848 18.41 20.03 -18.14
CA ALA A 848 17.59 21.01 -18.87
C ALA A 848 16.36 21.42 -18.03
N VAL A 849 16.63 22.02 -16.90
CA VAL A 849 15.63 22.35 -15.87
C VAL A 849 15.63 23.85 -15.56
N ILE A 850 14.44 24.42 -15.38
CA ILE A 850 14.18 25.78 -14.93
C ILE A 850 13.45 25.73 -13.60
N ASN A 851 13.97 26.45 -12.61
CA ASN A 851 13.33 26.56 -11.31
C ASN A 851 12.30 27.71 -11.34
N TYR A 852 11.12 27.49 -10.76
CA TYR A 852 10.08 28.51 -10.67
C TYR A 852 9.35 28.44 -9.33
N ILE A 853 8.71 29.53 -8.94
CA ILE A 853 7.85 29.55 -7.75
C ILE A 853 6.40 29.33 -8.18
N ARG A 854 5.79 28.29 -7.61
CA ARG A 854 4.37 27.97 -7.79
C ARG A 854 3.47 29.03 -7.13
N GLU A 855 2.18 28.98 -7.45
CA GLU A 855 1.15 29.83 -6.85
C GLU A 855 1.11 29.76 -5.32
N ASP A 856 1.37 28.59 -4.77
CA ASP A 856 1.43 28.32 -3.33
C ASP A 856 2.76 28.74 -2.66
N GLY A 857 3.68 29.40 -3.39
CA GLY A 857 5.00 29.81 -2.90
C GLY A 857 6.06 28.72 -2.85
N LEU A 858 5.77 27.52 -3.37
CA LEU A 858 6.74 26.43 -3.42
C LEU A 858 7.71 26.60 -4.59
N LEU A 859 8.99 26.37 -4.34
CA LEU A 859 9.99 26.20 -5.40
C LEU A 859 9.76 24.86 -6.10
N ALA A 860 9.61 24.88 -7.42
CA ALA A 860 9.39 23.70 -8.24
C ALA A 860 10.33 23.68 -9.44
N ARG A 861 10.55 22.49 -9.97
CA ARG A 861 11.32 22.29 -11.19
C ARG A 861 10.40 22.24 -12.40
N TYR A 862 10.84 22.81 -13.49
CA TYR A 862 10.13 22.80 -14.75
C TYR A 862 11.06 22.31 -15.85
N PHE A 863 10.60 21.34 -16.62
CA PHE A 863 11.28 20.82 -17.80
C PHE A 863 10.45 21.25 -19.01
N PRO A 864 11.00 22.08 -19.93
CA PRO A 864 10.30 22.44 -21.17
C PRO A 864 10.04 21.20 -22.05
N ASP A 865 9.02 21.27 -22.90
CA ASP A 865 8.69 20.13 -23.77
C ASP A 865 9.75 19.94 -24.87
N PHE A 866 10.17 21.04 -25.55
CA PHE A 866 11.09 20.96 -26.70
C PHE A 866 12.14 22.06 -26.70
N LEU A 867 13.30 21.71 -27.28
CA LEU A 867 14.29 22.68 -27.73
C LEU A 867 14.42 22.57 -29.26
N VAL A 868 14.25 23.68 -29.98
CA VAL A 868 14.26 23.71 -31.45
C VAL A 868 15.26 24.78 -31.94
N LYS A 869 16.20 24.43 -32.82
CA LYS A 869 17.16 25.35 -33.44
C LYS A 869 16.79 25.60 -34.90
N ILE A 870 16.69 26.87 -35.25
CA ILE A 870 16.38 27.33 -36.61
C ILE A 870 17.32 28.51 -36.99
N GLY A 871 18.41 28.24 -37.70
CA GLY A 871 19.40 29.26 -38.06
C GLY A 871 20.06 29.88 -36.81
N ASN A 872 19.89 31.18 -36.65
CA ASN A 872 20.43 31.94 -35.51
C ASN A 872 19.43 32.05 -34.33
N ASP A 873 18.37 31.27 -34.30
CA ASP A 873 17.37 31.26 -33.25
C ASP A 873 17.27 29.88 -32.61
N VAL A 874 17.17 29.85 -31.28
CA VAL A 874 16.82 28.68 -30.48
C VAL A 874 15.53 28.97 -29.76
N TYR A 875 14.59 28.03 -29.83
CA TYR A 875 13.26 28.16 -29.19
C TYR A 875 13.11 27.09 -28.12
N ILE A 876 12.82 27.54 -26.90
CA ILE A 876 12.24 26.68 -25.84
C ILE A 876 10.73 26.68 -26.08
N VAL A 877 10.17 25.54 -26.42
CA VAL A 877 8.74 25.41 -26.74
C VAL A 877 8.04 24.57 -25.67
N GLU A 878 6.98 25.15 -25.14
CA GLU A 878 6.04 24.49 -24.24
C GLU A 878 4.70 24.36 -24.98
N THR A 879 4.20 23.15 -25.08
CA THR A 879 2.91 22.85 -25.75
C THR A 879 1.79 22.72 -24.74
N LYS A 880 0.69 23.43 -24.92
CA LYS A 880 -0.46 23.41 -23.99
C LYS A 880 -1.80 23.44 -24.73
N ALA A 881 -2.79 22.73 -24.17
CA ALA A 881 -4.18 22.92 -24.55
C ALA A 881 -4.62 24.35 -24.22
N ASP A 882 -5.43 24.97 -25.07
CA ASP A 882 -5.77 26.41 -24.94
C ASP A 882 -6.43 26.75 -23.61
N LYS A 883 -7.20 25.86 -23.01
CA LYS A 883 -7.85 26.06 -21.71
C LYS A 883 -6.87 26.17 -20.54
N ASP A 884 -5.68 25.59 -20.65
CA ASP A 884 -4.70 25.49 -19.57
C ASP A 884 -3.62 26.58 -19.64
N LYS A 885 -3.57 27.34 -20.73
CA LYS A 885 -2.58 28.41 -20.97
C LYS A 885 -2.53 29.50 -19.90
N PHE A 886 -3.67 29.83 -19.32
CA PHE A 886 -3.80 30.95 -18.37
C PHE A 886 -3.76 30.50 -16.91
N SER A 887 -3.49 29.21 -16.64
CA SER A 887 -3.38 28.75 -15.26
C SER A 887 -2.20 29.45 -14.56
N PRO A 888 -2.34 29.83 -13.26
CA PRO A 888 -1.32 30.58 -12.53
C PRO A 888 0.06 29.91 -12.55
N ASN A 889 0.11 28.60 -12.41
CA ASN A 889 1.38 27.85 -12.45
C ASN A 889 2.04 27.88 -13.84
N VAL A 890 1.27 27.85 -14.94
CA VAL A 890 1.82 28.00 -16.30
C VAL A 890 2.41 29.39 -16.51
N GLN A 891 1.76 30.42 -15.96
CA GLN A 891 2.30 31.79 -16.01
C GLN A 891 3.56 31.95 -15.16
N SER A 892 3.64 31.30 -13.98
CA SER A 892 4.86 31.29 -13.16
C SER A 892 6.03 30.62 -13.86
N LYS A 893 5.80 29.46 -14.51
CA LYS A 893 6.82 28.76 -15.35
C LYS A 893 7.32 29.67 -16.48
N ARG A 894 6.39 30.35 -17.14
CA ARG A 894 6.71 31.28 -18.22
C ARG A 894 7.59 32.44 -17.77
N ILE A 895 7.26 33.07 -16.64
CA ILE A 895 8.06 34.18 -16.09
C ILE A 895 9.48 33.69 -15.79
N ALA A 896 9.63 32.59 -15.07
CA ALA A 896 10.92 32.01 -14.74
C ALA A 896 11.74 31.65 -15.99
N THR A 897 11.08 31.15 -17.04
CA THR A 897 11.77 30.83 -18.30
C THR A 897 12.27 32.07 -19.01
N LEU A 898 11.49 33.16 -19.01
CA LEU A 898 11.91 34.42 -19.62
C LEU A 898 13.11 35.04 -18.87
N ASP A 899 13.10 34.98 -17.54
CA ASP A 899 14.21 35.46 -16.71
C ASP A 899 15.49 34.66 -16.98
N GLU A 900 15.37 33.33 -17.15
CA GLU A 900 16.52 32.47 -17.50
C GLU A 900 17.03 32.74 -18.91
N LEU A 901 16.13 32.99 -19.87
CA LEU A 901 16.49 33.35 -21.25
C LEU A 901 17.19 34.71 -21.34
N ASP A 902 16.79 35.68 -20.51
CA ASP A 902 17.47 36.98 -20.46
C ASP A 902 18.94 36.80 -20.06
N LYS A 903 19.23 35.88 -19.12
CA LYS A 903 20.60 35.52 -18.74
C LYS A 903 21.35 34.80 -19.86
N ILE A 904 20.73 33.76 -20.45
CA ILE A 904 21.32 32.99 -21.54
C ILE A 904 21.67 33.92 -22.71
N ASN A 905 20.80 34.86 -23.06
CA ASN A 905 21.04 35.80 -24.16
C ASN A 905 22.16 36.81 -23.92
N GLN A 906 22.55 37.02 -22.65
CA GLN A 906 23.71 37.86 -22.31
C GLN A 906 25.03 37.10 -22.36
N LEU A 907 25.06 35.79 -22.46
CA LEU A 907 26.25 34.97 -22.62
C LEU A 907 26.96 35.27 -23.93
N LYS A 908 28.26 34.94 -24.00
CA LYS A 908 29.03 34.97 -25.24
C LYS A 908 28.40 34.03 -26.31
N GLY A 909 28.52 34.38 -27.58
CA GLY A 909 27.87 33.63 -28.65
C GLY A 909 28.14 32.14 -28.62
N ASN A 910 29.40 31.73 -28.47
CA ASN A 910 29.77 30.33 -28.40
C ASN A 910 29.24 29.58 -27.16
N ASP A 911 28.75 30.27 -26.11
CA ASP A 911 28.19 29.69 -24.90
C ASP A 911 26.67 29.54 -25.01
N ARG A 912 26.05 30.05 -26.07
CA ARG A 912 24.62 29.99 -26.38
C ARG A 912 24.29 29.56 -27.81
N MET A 913 25.13 28.71 -28.41
CA MET A 913 25.01 28.18 -29.79
C MET A 913 25.09 29.25 -30.88
N ASP A 914 25.72 30.38 -30.64
CA ASP A 914 25.73 31.57 -31.52
C ASP A 914 24.31 32.01 -31.98
N ALA A 915 23.29 31.71 -31.15
CA ALA A 915 21.89 31.90 -31.45
C ALA A 915 21.19 32.75 -30.37
N LYS A 916 20.09 33.40 -30.76
CA LYS A 916 19.21 34.07 -29.84
C LYS A 916 18.20 33.06 -29.30
N TRP A 917 18.07 33.01 -28.00
CA TRP A 917 17.13 32.10 -27.33
C TRP A 917 15.78 32.78 -27.09
N ASN A 918 14.69 32.07 -27.41
CA ASN A 918 13.32 32.55 -27.35
C ASN A 918 12.46 31.53 -26.62
N TYR A 919 11.40 31.98 -25.95
CA TYR A 919 10.39 31.12 -25.32
C TYR A 919 9.06 31.20 -26.07
N VAL A 920 8.41 30.06 -26.25
CA VAL A 920 7.13 29.97 -26.95
C VAL A 920 6.18 29.06 -26.12
N LEU A 921 5.08 29.63 -25.65
CA LEU A 921 3.95 28.88 -25.11
C LEU A 921 2.94 28.63 -26.22
N LEU A 922 3.09 27.52 -26.93
CA LEU A 922 2.33 27.19 -28.13
C LEU A 922 0.97 26.55 -27.76
N GLY A 923 -0.12 27.15 -28.19
CA GLY A 923 -1.46 26.63 -28.02
C GLY A 923 -1.85 25.71 -29.17
N GLU A 924 -2.62 24.68 -28.88
CA GLU A 924 -3.06 23.66 -29.84
C GLU A 924 -3.83 24.28 -31.02
N SER A 925 -4.81 25.18 -30.77
CA SER A 925 -5.59 25.84 -31.82
C SER A 925 -4.73 26.76 -32.71
N THR A 926 -3.76 27.44 -32.12
CA THR A 926 -2.84 28.33 -32.86
C THR A 926 -1.95 27.51 -33.79
N PHE A 927 -1.42 26.40 -33.31
CA PHE A 927 -0.61 25.50 -34.12
C PHE A 927 -1.36 24.97 -35.32
N TYR A 928 -2.53 24.34 -35.12
CA TYR A 928 -3.29 23.77 -36.21
C TYR A 928 -3.84 24.84 -37.19
N ALA A 929 -4.24 25.99 -36.68
CA ALA A 929 -4.75 27.06 -37.56
C ALA A 929 -3.68 27.60 -38.52
N LEU A 930 -2.42 27.66 -38.12
CA LEU A 930 -1.30 28.16 -38.94
C LEU A 930 -0.70 27.02 -39.78
N HIS A 931 -0.50 25.86 -39.21
CA HIS A 931 0.05 24.69 -39.88
C HIS A 931 -0.84 24.27 -41.09
N ASN A 932 -2.17 24.21 -40.88
CA ASN A 932 -3.13 23.89 -41.96
C ASN A 932 -3.18 24.94 -43.08
N LYS A 933 -2.65 26.14 -42.84
CA LYS A 933 -2.48 27.18 -43.86
C LYS A 933 -1.11 27.13 -44.54
N GLY A 934 -0.28 26.15 -44.19
CA GLY A 934 1.05 25.95 -44.76
C GLY A 934 2.16 26.84 -44.18
N ALA A 935 1.95 27.40 -42.96
CA ALA A 935 2.98 28.15 -42.28
C ALA A 935 4.12 27.21 -41.84
N SER A 936 5.36 27.65 -41.96
CA SER A 936 6.53 26.96 -41.42
C SER A 936 6.57 26.99 -39.91
N ILE A 937 7.35 26.08 -39.28
CA ILE A 937 7.56 26.07 -37.85
C ILE A 937 8.08 27.41 -37.34
N LYS A 938 9.07 28.01 -38.03
CA LYS A 938 9.57 29.35 -37.65
C LYS A 938 8.46 30.39 -37.62
N GLU A 939 7.64 30.45 -38.68
CA GLU A 939 6.53 31.41 -38.77
C GLU A 939 5.49 31.19 -37.66
N ILE A 940 5.20 29.94 -37.29
CA ILE A 940 4.28 29.61 -36.19
C ILE A 940 4.85 30.07 -34.84
N LEU A 941 6.14 29.78 -34.58
CA LEU A 941 6.79 30.16 -33.33
C LEU A 941 6.91 31.69 -33.19
N ASP A 942 7.37 32.37 -34.26
CA ASP A 942 7.52 33.85 -34.26
C ASP A 942 6.16 34.56 -34.14
N TYR A 943 5.10 34.03 -34.81
CA TYR A 943 3.74 34.56 -34.67
C TYR A 943 3.23 34.45 -33.24
N THR A 944 3.51 33.32 -32.58
CA THR A 944 3.06 33.11 -31.20
C THR A 944 3.75 34.10 -30.23
N ILE A 945 5.05 34.36 -30.41
CA ILE A 945 5.79 35.34 -29.59
C ILE A 945 5.18 36.77 -29.78
N VAL A 946 4.91 37.17 -31.02
CA VAL A 946 4.35 38.49 -31.32
C VAL A 946 2.94 38.67 -30.76
N THR A 947 2.09 37.68 -30.89
CA THR A 947 0.71 37.74 -30.37
C THR A 947 0.65 37.78 -28.85
N GLU A 948 1.55 37.07 -28.18
CA GLU A 948 1.67 37.09 -26.74
C GLU A 948 2.21 38.45 -26.22
N ALA A 949 3.18 39.05 -26.93
CA ALA A 949 3.68 40.39 -26.60
C ALA A 949 2.59 41.46 -26.74
N LYS A 950 1.73 41.36 -27.76
CA LYS A 950 0.58 42.25 -27.94
C LYS A 950 -0.47 42.06 -26.84
N ALA A 951 -0.77 40.84 -26.44
CA ALA A 951 -1.69 40.54 -25.35
C ALA A 951 -1.22 41.14 -24.01
N ARG A 952 0.09 41.17 -23.75
CA ARG A 952 0.68 41.85 -22.58
C ARG A 952 0.49 43.38 -22.63
N GLY A 953 0.64 43.98 -23.79
CA GLY A 953 0.43 45.44 -23.96
C GLY A 953 -1.02 45.85 -23.65
N TYR A 954 -1.99 45.01 -23.98
CA TYR A 954 -3.40 45.25 -23.65
C TYR A 954 -3.71 45.03 -22.15
N ALA A 955 -3.10 44.05 -21.53
CA ALA A 955 -3.30 43.80 -20.09
C ALA A 955 -2.72 44.91 -19.20
N THR A 956 -1.65 45.59 -19.65
CA THR A 956 -1.09 46.77 -18.93
C THR A 956 -1.91 48.04 -19.10
N LEU A 957 -2.76 48.13 -20.12
CA LEU A 957 -3.65 49.28 -20.35
C LEU A 957 -4.98 49.17 -19.56
N ASP A 958 -5.44 47.97 -19.25
CA ASP A 958 -6.66 47.72 -18.48
C ASP A 958 -6.47 47.80 -16.95
N ASN A 959 -5.23 47.99 -16.49
CA ASN A 959 -4.90 48.17 -15.07
C ASN A 959 -4.55 49.63 -14.69
N PHE A 960 -4.88 50.58 -15.55
CA PHE A 960 -4.79 52.00 -15.25
C PHE A 960 -6.16 52.66 -15.12
#